data_504367a530c60557169a4f2757d4bc16
#
_entry.id   504367a530c60557169a4f2757d4bc16
#
_cell.length_a   1.000
_cell.length_b   1.000
_cell.length_c   1.000
_cell.angle_alpha   90.00
_cell.angle_beta   90.00
_cell.angle_gamma   90.00
#
_symmetry.space_group_name_H-M   'P 1'
#
loop_
_entity.id
_entity.type
_entity.pdbx_description
1 polymer ?
#
loop_
_entity_poly.entity_id
_entity_poly.type
_entity_poly.pdbx_seq_one_letter_code
_entity_poly.pdbx_strand_id
1 'polypeptide(L)'
;MKDIITDIFAAPGAEVSIIPVMQGEGVVKLDESQLPDSLPVLALRNAVLFPGTVFPITIGREKSIRLIEDAERNNTFIGAVPQNDLAVEDPREQDLYPYGTVAKIIKTLEMPDGTITAILQGYKRFELQSIVEYEPYMLGRVRYQDDFVPEIDNQMKMIAESLKEKAATVVRSSAMVPREAVSALKGIENFEFLVNFIATTVEVENYMDKVELLQYSDLRARAMGLLSVLDTQVEFHKIKQEIQQKVKTEIDQQQREYYLNNQLKTIQEELGMDDVEEFAQLRARAEEKLWPAEVQAIFDKEMMKLERYNPSSPDYSIQYNYIQFMLDLPWGVMSNDNLDLKNAQKVLDEDHYGLDKVKERIIEYLAVLKLKGDMKSPILCLYGPPGVGKTSLGKSVARALGRKYIRIALGGVHDESEIRGHRKTYVGALPGRILNGINRAGTSNPVIVLDEVDKLTKDIKGDPSSALLEALDPEQNTSFHDNYLDIDYDLSNVLFITTANNIDTIQPALKDRMEMINVSGYLAEEKLEIAKGHLVPKQLEEHGLQKSQLKFDKTALETIIDEYTHESGVRGLEKQIAKVARVTAKKIALDEKHPVTIKKAHLKEYLGIPTNSHDKQKGNEAPGVVTGLAWTAMGGEILFIESSVSKGKGVLTMTGNLGDVMKESAQIAFQYLKAHPELTGLTYEEFMEKDIHVHVPEGAVPKDGPSAGITMVSSMVSAYRQEKVKSGIAMTGEMTLRGKVLPVGGIKEKILAAKRSGITTILISEENRKDVEDIKEIYIKGLTFVYVNNIQDVIKQIF
;
A
#
# COMPACT_ATOMS: atom_id res chain seq x y z
N MET A 1 -34.24 -28.84 -26.41
CA MET A 1 -33.01 -28.39 -25.67
C MET A 1 -31.82 -28.03 -26.58
N LYS A 2 -31.86 -28.25 -27.89
CA LYS A 2 -30.78 -27.84 -28.82
C LYS A 2 -30.97 -26.48 -29.44
N ASP A 3 -32.15 -25.86 -29.39
CA ASP A 3 -32.48 -24.70 -30.22
C ASP A 3 -32.40 -23.32 -29.53
N ILE A 4 -32.13 -23.25 -28.19
CA ILE A 4 -32.08 -21.98 -27.46
C ILE A 4 -30.64 -21.40 -27.39
N ILE A 5 -29.63 -22.21 -27.69
CA ILE A 5 -28.21 -21.79 -27.59
C ILE A 5 -27.72 -21.09 -28.89
N THR A 6 -28.47 -21.25 -29.99
CA THR A 6 -28.02 -20.82 -31.32
C THR A 6 -28.29 -19.33 -31.65
N ASP A 7 -29.23 -18.67 -30.94
CA ASP A 7 -29.69 -17.33 -31.31
C ASP A 7 -28.93 -16.17 -30.60
N ILE A 8 -27.98 -16.45 -29.70
CA ILE A 8 -27.25 -15.45 -28.93
C ILE A 8 -25.92 -15.02 -29.59
N PHE A 9 -25.50 -15.72 -30.65
CA PHE A 9 -24.15 -15.57 -31.25
C PHE A 9 -24.06 -14.75 -32.55
N ALA A 10 -25.03 -13.90 -32.86
CA ALA A 10 -25.08 -13.20 -34.16
C ALA A 10 -24.84 -11.67 -34.04
N ALA A 11 -23.70 -11.24 -33.46
CA ALA A 11 -23.22 -9.87 -33.69
C ALA A 11 -21.67 -9.83 -33.69
N PRO A 12 -20.99 -9.38 -34.73
CA PRO A 12 -19.53 -9.27 -34.76
C PRO A 12 -19.09 -8.04 -33.95
N GLY A 13 -18.33 -8.27 -32.85
CA GLY A 13 -17.65 -7.24 -32.08
C GLY A 13 -18.09 -7.02 -30.64
N ALA A 14 -18.95 -7.87 -30.07
CA ALA A 14 -19.27 -7.81 -28.65
C ALA A 14 -18.46 -8.87 -27.87
N GLU A 15 -17.76 -8.47 -26.81
CA GLU A 15 -17.24 -9.39 -25.79
C GLU A 15 -18.39 -10.25 -25.28
N VAL A 16 -18.20 -11.55 -25.35
CA VAL A 16 -19.28 -12.56 -25.13
C VAL A 16 -19.57 -12.67 -23.64
N SER A 17 -20.52 -11.92 -23.11
CA SER A 17 -21.12 -12.14 -21.81
C SER A 17 -22.24 -13.19 -21.93
N ILE A 18 -21.92 -14.46 -21.75
CA ILE A 18 -22.92 -15.53 -21.70
C ILE A 18 -23.36 -15.71 -20.25
N ILE A 19 -24.62 -15.39 -19.96
CA ILE A 19 -25.30 -15.83 -18.73
C ILE A 19 -26.19 -17.03 -19.11
N PRO A 20 -25.78 -18.27 -18.84
CA PRO A 20 -26.62 -19.40 -19.06
C PRO A 20 -27.67 -19.52 -17.92
N VAL A 21 -28.85 -19.04 -18.15
CA VAL A 21 -29.98 -19.27 -17.25
C VAL A 21 -30.55 -20.66 -17.57
N MET A 22 -30.13 -21.67 -16.85
CA MET A 22 -30.86 -22.94 -16.81
C MET A 22 -31.98 -22.85 -15.77
N GLN A 23 -33.25 -22.84 -16.20
CA GLN A 23 -34.39 -22.94 -15.29
C GLN A 23 -34.35 -24.29 -14.58
N GLY A 24 -34.11 -24.29 -13.28
CA GLY A 24 -34.74 -25.00 -12.21
C GLY A 24 -34.90 -26.52 -12.27
N GLU A 25 -33.79 -27.28 -12.31
CA GLU A 25 -33.78 -28.59 -11.64
C GLU A 25 -32.46 -28.71 -10.92
N GLY A 26 -32.49 -29.09 -9.63
CA GLY A 26 -31.35 -29.09 -8.73
C GLY A 26 -30.07 -29.73 -9.28
N VAL A 27 -28.95 -29.51 -8.59
CA VAL A 27 -27.62 -30.08 -8.92
C VAL A 27 -27.81 -31.56 -9.30
N VAL A 28 -27.48 -31.91 -10.54
CA VAL A 28 -27.56 -33.30 -11.02
C VAL A 28 -26.57 -34.13 -10.19
N LYS A 29 -27.11 -35.00 -9.33
CA LYS A 29 -26.31 -35.92 -8.54
C LYS A 29 -25.76 -37.01 -9.46
N LEU A 30 -24.43 -37.00 -9.63
CA LEU A 30 -23.74 -38.11 -10.31
C LEU A 30 -23.60 -39.29 -9.35
N ASP A 31 -23.81 -40.49 -9.89
CA ASP A 31 -23.50 -41.73 -9.19
C ASP A 31 -21.98 -41.88 -9.09
N GLU A 32 -21.45 -42.00 -7.87
CA GLU A 32 -20.00 -42.16 -7.65
C GLU A 32 -19.36 -43.32 -8.38
N SER A 33 -20.15 -44.37 -8.66
CA SER A 33 -19.70 -45.52 -9.44
C SER A 33 -19.31 -45.20 -10.88
N GLN A 34 -19.64 -44.02 -11.38
CA GLN A 34 -19.32 -43.54 -12.74
C GLN A 34 -18.10 -42.61 -12.77
N LEU A 35 -17.56 -42.26 -11.61
CA LEU A 35 -16.44 -41.31 -11.51
C LEU A 35 -15.11 -42.05 -11.32
N PRO A 36 -14.06 -41.74 -12.11
CA PRO A 36 -12.76 -42.39 -12.00
C PRO A 36 -11.96 -41.86 -10.77
N ASP A 37 -11.10 -42.67 -10.17
CA ASP A 37 -10.23 -42.29 -9.04
C ASP A 37 -9.18 -41.20 -9.39
N SER A 38 -8.96 -41.01 -10.71
CA SER A 38 -8.03 -39.96 -11.20
C SER A 38 -8.68 -39.18 -12.34
N LEU A 39 -8.53 -37.84 -12.30
CA LEU A 39 -9.10 -36.94 -13.29
C LEU A 39 -8.02 -36.15 -14.01
N PRO A 40 -8.16 -35.90 -15.34
CA PRO A 40 -7.43 -34.85 -16.01
C PRO A 40 -7.70 -33.51 -15.34
N VAL A 41 -6.61 -32.81 -14.88
CA VAL A 41 -6.71 -31.57 -14.09
C VAL A 41 -6.52 -30.36 -14.98
N LEU A 42 -7.57 -29.56 -15.11
CA LEU A 42 -7.55 -28.25 -15.76
C LEU A 42 -7.29 -27.16 -14.71
N ALA A 43 -6.11 -26.56 -14.74
CA ALA A 43 -5.77 -25.43 -13.88
C ALA A 43 -6.47 -24.15 -14.35
N LEU A 44 -7.35 -23.60 -13.51
CA LEU A 44 -8.12 -22.39 -13.78
C LEU A 44 -7.38 -21.14 -13.30
N ARG A 45 -7.23 -20.18 -14.20
CA ARG A 45 -6.65 -18.87 -13.89
C ARG A 45 -7.77 -17.84 -13.77
N ASN A 46 -7.89 -17.20 -12.60
CA ASN A 46 -8.89 -16.17 -12.31
C ASN A 46 -10.36 -16.63 -12.48
N ALA A 47 -10.63 -17.92 -12.36
CA ALA A 47 -11.99 -18.47 -12.42
C ALA A 47 -12.15 -19.59 -11.41
N VAL A 48 -13.36 -19.72 -10.84
CA VAL A 48 -13.73 -20.79 -9.92
C VAL A 48 -15.06 -21.37 -10.38
N LEU A 49 -15.09 -22.68 -10.58
CA LEU A 49 -16.30 -23.40 -10.98
C LEU A 49 -16.92 -24.09 -9.75
N PHE A 50 -18.19 -23.86 -9.50
CA PHE A 50 -18.95 -24.55 -8.43
C PHE A 50 -19.93 -25.60 -8.98
N PRO A 51 -20.30 -26.58 -8.17
CA PRO A 51 -21.27 -27.63 -8.59
C PRO A 51 -22.59 -27.04 -9.07
N GLY A 52 -23.17 -27.68 -10.10
CA GLY A 52 -24.44 -27.27 -10.69
C GLY A 52 -24.41 -26.07 -11.60
N THR A 53 -23.26 -25.39 -11.71
CA THR A 53 -23.11 -24.17 -12.54
C THR A 53 -22.51 -24.49 -13.91
N VAL A 54 -22.77 -23.60 -14.87
CA VAL A 54 -22.17 -23.64 -16.19
C VAL A 54 -21.40 -22.36 -16.38
N PHE A 55 -20.12 -22.46 -16.79
CA PHE A 55 -19.25 -21.32 -16.92
C PHE A 55 -18.33 -21.41 -18.15
N PRO A 56 -18.22 -20.36 -18.98
CA PRO A 56 -17.29 -20.32 -20.09
C PRO A 56 -15.88 -20.00 -19.59
N ILE A 57 -14.87 -20.72 -20.06
CA ILE A 57 -13.48 -20.54 -19.69
C ILE A 57 -12.64 -20.45 -20.94
N THR A 58 -11.87 -19.35 -21.10
CA THR A 58 -10.93 -19.19 -22.20
C THR A 58 -9.59 -19.83 -21.86
N ILE A 59 -9.09 -20.66 -22.74
CA ILE A 59 -7.93 -21.53 -22.57
C ILE A 59 -6.91 -21.21 -23.66
N GLY A 60 -5.71 -20.82 -23.25
CA GLY A 60 -4.61 -20.48 -24.19
C GLY A 60 -3.36 -21.36 -24.00
N ARG A 61 -3.29 -22.21 -22.94
CA ARG A 61 -2.12 -23.07 -22.67
C ARG A 61 -2.20 -24.34 -23.51
N GLU A 62 -1.10 -24.73 -24.15
CA GLU A 62 -1.03 -25.89 -25.03
C GLU A 62 -1.46 -27.20 -24.33
N LYS A 63 -0.99 -27.45 -23.08
CA LYS A 63 -1.38 -28.62 -22.29
C LYS A 63 -2.88 -28.62 -21.94
N SER A 64 -3.43 -27.45 -21.64
CA SER A 64 -4.87 -27.31 -21.34
C SER A 64 -5.75 -27.45 -22.59
N ILE A 65 -5.29 -26.98 -23.73
CA ILE A 65 -5.96 -27.18 -25.03
C ILE A 65 -6.04 -28.67 -25.36
N ARG A 66 -4.91 -29.39 -25.25
CA ARG A 66 -4.87 -30.86 -25.48
C ARG A 66 -5.80 -31.59 -24.53
N LEU A 67 -5.83 -31.20 -23.25
CA LEU A 67 -6.73 -31.80 -22.26
C LEU A 67 -8.19 -31.64 -22.68
N ILE A 68 -8.58 -30.43 -23.11
CA ILE A 68 -9.97 -30.16 -23.54
C ILE A 68 -10.36 -30.95 -24.80
N GLU A 69 -9.48 -30.97 -25.79
CA GLU A 69 -9.71 -31.74 -27.03
C GLU A 69 -9.88 -33.24 -26.77
N ASP A 70 -9.04 -33.83 -25.92
CA ASP A 70 -9.10 -35.23 -25.56
C ASP A 70 -10.34 -35.53 -24.71
N ALA A 71 -10.68 -34.66 -23.74
CA ALA A 71 -11.85 -34.85 -22.90
C ALA A 71 -13.18 -34.69 -23.67
N GLU A 72 -13.23 -33.77 -24.65
CA GLU A 72 -14.40 -33.59 -25.52
C GLU A 72 -14.58 -34.81 -26.44
N ARG A 73 -13.47 -35.27 -27.10
CA ARG A 73 -13.48 -36.42 -27.99
C ARG A 73 -13.93 -37.70 -27.30
N ASN A 74 -13.45 -37.92 -26.08
CA ASN A 74 -13.74 -39.13 -25.31
C ASN A 74 -14.97 -39.00 -24.42
N ASN A 75 -15.59 -37.81 -24.35
CA ASN A 75 -16.73 -37.47 -23.48
C ASN A 75 -16.46 -37.79 -22.01
N THR A 76 -15.23 -37.50 -21.52
CA THR A 76 -14.76 -37.81 -20.16
C THR A 76 -14.94 -36.62 -19.22
N PHE A 77 -14.95 -36.90 -17.91
CA PHE A 77 -14.91 -35.88 -16.88
C PHE A 77 -13.50 -35.30 -16.71
N ILE A 78 -13.42 -34.02 -16.33
CA ILE A 78 -12.22 -33.32 -15.99
C ILE A 78 -12.32 -32.71 -14.59
N GLY A 79 -11.20 -32.45 -13.92
CA GLY A 79 -11.15 -31.76 -12.66
C GLY A 79 -10.77 -30.28 -12.89
N ALA A 80 -11.69 -29.37 -12.66
CA ALA A 80 -11.44 -27.92 -12.72
C ALA A 80 -10.89 -27.43 -11.37
N VAL A 81 -9.62 -27.03 -11.31
CA VAL A 81 -8.92 -26.68 -10.07
C VAL A 81 -8.38 -25.25 -10.18
N PRO A 82 -8.71 -24.34 -9.25
CA PRO A 82 -8.17 -22.98 -9.22
C PRO A 82 -6.66 -22.95 -8.93
N GLN A 83 -5.92 -21.99 -9.52
CA GLN A 83 -4.54 -21.72 -9.19
C GLN A 83 -4.44 -20.84 -7.94
N ASN A 84 -3.42 -21.05 -7.09
CA ASN A 84 -3.11 -20.20 -5.95
C ASN A 84 -2.36 -18.92 -6.38
N ASP A 85 -1.48 -19.02 -7.39
CA ASP A 85 -0.73 -17.90 -7.93
C ASP A 85 -1.06 -17.70 -9.41
N LEU A 86 -1.62 -16.54 -9.72
CA LEU A 86 -2.02 -16.18 -11.09
C LEU A 86 -0.84 -15.86 -12.02
N ALA A 87 0.36 -15.64 -11.48
CA ALA A 87 1.55 -15.35 -12.25
C ALA A 87 2.21 -16.60 -12.87
N VAL A 88 1.94 -17.78 -12.32
CA VAL A 88 2.55 -19.02 -12.78
C VAL A 88 1.92 -19.48 -14.10
N GLU A 89 2.73 -19.61 -15.15
CA GLU A 89 2.26 -20.04 -16.48
C GLU A 89 2.11 -21.57 -16.60
N ASP A 90 3.03 -22.36 -16.04
CA ASP A 90 2.99 -23.82 -16.01
C ASP A 90 2.86 -24.33 -14.55
N PRO A 91 1.63 -24.36 -13.99
CA PRO A 91 1.40 -24.68 -12.58
C PRO A 91 1.73 -26.14 -12.28
N ARG A 92 2.30 -26.35 -11.08
CA ARG A 92 2.55 -27.65 -10.47
C ARG A 92 1.57 -27.87 -9.32
N GLU A 93 1.63 -29.04 -8.68
CA GLU A 93 0.75 -29.41 -7.56
C GLU A 93 0.70 -28.33 -6.45
N GLN A 94 1.82 -27.75 -6.07
CA GLN A 94 1.92 -26.69 -5.05
C GLN A 94 1.24 -25.37 -5.46
N ASP A 95 1.05 -25.15 -6.77
CA ASP A 95 0.48 -23.93 -7.32
C ASP A 95 -1.04 -24.04 -7.50
N LEU A 96 -1.62 -25.22 -7.18
CA LEU A 96 -3.03 -25.51 -7.28
C LEU A 96 -3.70 -25.48 -5.91
N TYR A 97 -4.95 -25.05 -5.88
CA TYR A 97 -5.78 -25.14 -4.69
C TYR A 97 -6.17 -26.61 -4.40
N PRO A 98 -6.22 -27.03 -3.13
CA PRO A 98 -6.49 -28.43 -2.80
C PRO A 98 -7.91 -28.89 -3.14
N TYR A 99 -8.85 -27.97 -3.42
CA TYR A 99 -10.22 -28.30 -3.78
C TYR A 99 -10.54 -27.85 -5.20
N GLY A 100 -11.29 -28.70 -5.92
CA GLY A 100 -11.75 -28.43 -7.27
C GLY A 100 -13.16 -28.96 -7.50
N THR A 101 -13.64 -28.78 -8.73
CA THR A 101 -14.98 -29.25 -9.16
C THR A 101 -14.85 -30.18 -10.36
N VAL A 102 -15.47 -31.35 -10.29
CA VAL A 102 -15.64 -32.25 -11.44
C VAL A 102 -16.47 -31.55 -12.48
N ALA A 103 -15.98 -31.48 -13.69
CA ALA A 103 -16.65 -30.80 -14.78
C ALA A 103 -16.76 -31.66 -16.03
N LYS A 104 -17.72 -31.34 -16.87
CA LYS A 104 -17.91 -31.91 -18.20
C LYS A 104 -17.96 -30.78 -19.22
N ILE A 105 -17.35 -30.97 -20.36
CA ILE A 105 -17.36 -30.01 -21.47
C ILE A 105 -18.70 -30.15 -22.17
N ILE A 106 -19.44 -29.04 -22.27
CA ILE A 106 -20.71 -28.97 -23.00
C ILE A 106 -20.45 -28.66 -24.48
N LYS A 107 -19.57 -27.66 -24.72
CA LYS A 107 -19.23 -27.16 -26.03
C LYS A 107 -17.88 -26.42 -26.01
N THR A 108 -17.17 -26.50 -27.11
CA THR A 108 -15.95 -25.70 -27.36
C THR A 108 -16.17 -24.73 -28.50
N LEU A 109 -15.51 -23.57 -28.44
CA LEU A 109 -15.51 -22.52 -29.45
C LEU A 109 -14.07 -22.10 -29.70
N GLU A 110 -13.59 -22.28 -30.92
CA GLU A 110 -12.28 -21.80 -31.34
C GLU A 110 -12.35 -20.29 -31.63
N MET A 111 -11.42 -19.53 -31.06
CA MET A 111 -11.32 -18.09 -31.26
C MET A 111 -10.30 -17.76 -32.35
N PRO A 112 -10.43 -16.62 -33.07
CA PRO A 112 -9.53 -16.25 -34.16
C PRO A 112 -8.06 -16.07 -33.75
N ASP A 113 -7.78 -15.89 -32.47
CA ASP A 113 -6.44 -15.74 -31.87
C ASP A 113 -5.78 -17.09 -31.51
N GLY A 114 -6.43 -18.21 -31.78
CA GLY A 114 -5.96 -19.56 -31.47
C GLY A 114 -6.25 -20.03 -30.03
N THR A 115 -6.98 -19.24 -29.25
CA THR A 115 -7.48 -19.69 -27.95
C THR A 115 -8.79 -20.48 -28.10
N ILE A 116 -9.07 -21.36 -27.14
CA ILE A 116 -10.32 -22.13 -27.10
C ILE A 116 -11.17 -21.64 -25.91
N THR A 117 -12.42 -21.28 -26.16
CA THR A 117 -13.40 -21.07 -25.11
C THR A 117 -14.19 -22.35 -24.89
N ALA A 118 -14.00 -23.01 -23.74
CA ALA A 118 -14.73 -24.20 -23.34
C ALA A 118 -15.86 -23.83 -22.38
N ILE A 119 -17.07 -24.31 -22.66
CA ILE A 119 -18.22 -24.19 -21.76
C ILE A 119 -18.23 -25.41 -20.86
N LEU A 120 -17.93 -25.21 -19.57
CA LEU A 120 -17.85 -26.27 -18.57
C LEU A 120 -19.11 -26.31 -17.70
N GLN A 121 -19.61 -27.51 -17.42
CA GLN A 121 -20.64 -27.76 -16.42
C GLN A 121 -20.03 -28.44 -15.22
N GLY A 122 -20.16 -27.82 -14.04
CA GLY A 122 -19.71 -28.39 -12.76
C GLY A 122 -20.72 -29.38 -12.18
N TYR A 123 -20.22 -30.44 -11.57
CA TYR A 123 -21.09 -31.51 -10.99
C TYR A 123 -20.85 -31.70 -9.50
N LYS A 124 -19.64 -32.07 -9.08
CA LYS A 124 -19.34 -32.46 -7.70
C LYS A 124 -17.97 -31.89 -7.28
N ARG A 125 -17.84 -31.51 -6.02
CA ARG A 125 -16.53 -31.08 -5.48
C ARG A 125 -15.65 -32.29 -5.22
N PHE A 126 -14.36 -32.06 -5.29
CA PHE A 126 -13.34 -33.04 -4.90
C PHE A 126 -12.15 -32.35 -4.22
N GLU A 127 -11.42 -33.12 -3.46
CA GLU A 127 -10.12 -32.78 -2.91
C GLU A 127 -9.02 -33.42 -3.78
N LEU A 128 -8.09 -32.61 -4.27
CA LEU A 128 -6.92 -33.06 -5.00
C LEU A 128 -5.90 -33.60 -4.01
N GLN A 129 -5.60 -34.90 -4.11
CA GLN A 129 -4.66 -35.55 -3.20
C GLN A 129 -3.21 -35.50 -3.68
N SER A 130 -2.98 -35.70 -4.96
CA SER A 130 -1.67 -35.62 -5.60
C SER A 130 -1.79 -35.61 -7.13
N ILE A 131 -0.79 -35.06 -7.80
CA ILE A 131 -0.64 -35.19 -9.25
C ILE A 131 0.20 -36.44 -9.56
N VAL A 132 -0.36 -37.34 -10.34
CA VAL A 132 0.25 -38.63 -10.70
C VAL A 132 1.12 -38.49 -11.95
N GLU A 133 0.64 -37.70 -12.93
CA GLU A 133 1.32 -37.49 -14.21
C GLU A 133 1.22 -36.01 -14.61
N TYR A 134 2.25 -35.49 -15.30
CA TYR A 134 2.29 -34.11 -15.78
C TYR A 134 2.26 -33.98 -17.31
N GLU A 135 2.44 -35.08 -18.02
CA GLU A 135 2.45 -35.13 -19.48
C GLU A 135 1.49 -36.21 -20.01
N PRO A 136 0.71 -35.95 -21.07
CA PRO A 136 0.63 -34.72 -21.88
C PRO A 136 -0.09 -33.58 -21.20
N TYR A 137 -0.82 -33.80 -20.12
CA TYR A 137 -1.49 -32.88 -19.22
C TYR A 137 -1.52 -33.48 -17.80
N MET A 138 -1.84 -32.68 -16.81
CA MET A 138 -1.88 -33.14 -15.42
C MET A 138 -2.99 -34.16 -15.19
N LEU A 139 -2.64 -35.31 -14.58
CA LEU A 139 -3.59 -36.33 -14.10
C LEU A 139 -3.52 -36.36 -12.56
N GLY A 140 -4.61 -35.97 -11.90
CA GLY A 140 -4.66 -35.88 -10.44
C GLY A 140 -5.49 -36.99 -9.81
N ARG A 141 -4.97 -37.58 -8.74
CA ARG A 141 -5.74 -38.46 -7.85
C ARG A 141 -6.66 -37.61 -6.98
N VAL A 142 -7.94 -37.95 -6.95
CA VAL A 142 -8.97 -37.13 -6.32
C VAL A 142 -9.74 -37.90 -5.28
N ARG A 143 -10.27 -37.19 -4.29
CA ARG A 143 -11.24 -37.71 -3.32
C ARG A 143 -12.51 -36.88 -3.42
N TYR A 144 -13.61 -37.50 -3.84
CA TYR A 144 -14.90 -36.83 -3.99
C TYR A 144 -15.47 -36.41 -2.64
N GLN A 145 -16.15 -35.27 -2.61
CA GLN A 145 -16.76 -34.72 -1.42
C GLN A 145 -18.25 -34.41 -1.67
N ASP A 146 -19.10 -34.85 -0.77
CA ASP A 146 -20.51 -34.49 -0.77
C ASP A 146 -20.72 -33.15 -0.07
N ASP A 147 -21.64 -32.38 -0.62
CA ASP A 147 -22.10 -31.15 0.03
C ASP A 147 -23.23 -31.53 1.01
N PHE A 148 -23.08 -31.07 2.24
CA PHE A 148 -24.14 -31.16 3.23
C PHE A 148 -25.15 -30.02 3.00
N VAL A 149 -26.37 -30.39 2.59
CA VAL A 149 -27.48 -29.46 2.41
C VAL A 149 -28.35 -29.51 3.65
N PRO A 150 -28.32 -28.53 4.56
CA PRO A 150 -29.17 -28.52 5.75
C PRO A 150 -30.66 -28.30 5.37
N GLU A 151 -31.56 -28.63 6.29
CA GLU A 151 -32.99 -28.30 6.11
C GLU A 151 -33.18 -26.79 5.98
N ILE A 152 -34.03 -26.36 5.04
CA ILE A 152 -34.29 -24.96 4.74
C ILE A 152 -35.16 -24.34 5.84
N ASP A 153 -34.53 -23.77 6.84
CA ASP A 153 -35.17 -23.02 7.93
C ASP A 153 -35.39 -21.51 7.56
N ASN A 154 -36.00 -20.78 8.45
CA ASN A 154 -36.23 -19.34 8.26
C ASN A 154 -34.92 -18.55 8.13
N GLN A 155 -33.83 -18.99 8.79
CA GLN A 155 -32.50 -18.33 8.65
C GLN A 155 -31.93 -18.53 7.25
N MET A 156 -32.06 -19.74 6.69
CA MET A 156 -31.59 -20.02 5.33
C MET A 156 -32.34 -19.18 4.29
N LYS A 157 -33.65 -18.96 4.47
CA LYS A 157 -34.44 -18.07 3.60
C LYS A 157 -33.96 -16.62 3.69
N MET A 158 -33.64 -16.13 4.89
CA MET A 158 -33.09 -14.78 5.08
C MET A 158 -31.71 -14.64 4.43
N ILE A 159 -30.84 -15.65 4.56
CA ILE A 159 -29.54 -15.68 3.89
C ILE A 159 -29.73 -15.64 2.36
N ALA A 160 -30.66 -16.45 1.81
CA ALA A 160 -30.96 -16.46 0.38
C ALA A 160 -31.39 -15.09 -0.15
N GLU A 161 -32.29 -14.41 0.55
CA GLU A 161 -32.74 -13.07 0.16
C GLU A 161 -31.61 -12.04 0.27
N SER A 162 -30.79 -12.09 1.33
CA SER A 162 -29.62 -11.22 1.47
C SER A 162 -28.59 -11.45 0.37
N LEU A 163 -28.34 -12.71 0.00
CA LEU A 163 -27.43 -13.04 -1.11
C LEU A 163 -27.95 -12.49 -2.44
N LYS A 164 -29.26 -12.66 -2.73
CA LYS A 164 -29.89 -12.12 -3.95
C LYS A 164 -29.79 -10.59 -4.01
N GLU A 165 -30.05 -9.91 -2.90
CA GLU A 165 -30.01 -8.44 -2.82
C GLU A 165 -28.59 -7.90 -3.03
N LYS A 166 -27.61 -8.46 -2.31
CA LYS A 166 -26.21 -8.02 -2.40
C LYS A 166 -25.59 -8.37 -3.75
N ALA A 167 -25.82 -9.56 -4.27
CA ALA A 167 -25.37 -9.96 -5.60
C ALA A 167 -26.00 -9.04 -6.68
N ALA A 168 -27.29 -8.73 -6.57
CA ALA A 168 -27.93 -7.79 -7.48
C ALA A 168 -27.33 -6.37 -7.40
N THR A 169 -26.87 -5.95 -6.23
CA THR A 169 -26.21 -4.65 -6.03
C THR A 169 -24.82 -4.65 -6.70
N VAL A 170 -24.04 -5.70 -6.53
CA VAL A 170 -22.71 -5.84 -7.17
C VAL A 170 -22.86 -5.89 -8.69
N VAL A 171 -23.80 -6.70 -9.21
CA VAL A 171 -24.08 -6.83 -10.66
C VAL A 171 -24.51 -5.47 -11.27
N ARG A 172 -25.35 -4.68 -10.59
CA ARG A 172 -25.74 -3.34 -11.07
C ARG A 172 -24.58 -2.36 -11.12
N SER A 173 -23.57 -2.56 -10.28
CA SER A 173 -22.39 -1.70 -10.21
C SER A 173 -21.30 -2.11 -11.21
N SER A 174 -21.38 -3.31 -11.79
CA SER A 174 -20.48 -3.81 -12.84
C SER A 174 -20.96 -3.34 -14.22
N ALA A 175 -20.03 -2.80 -15.02
CA ALA A 175 -20.32 -2.39 -16.40
C ALA A 175 -20.38 -3.57 -17.38
N MET A 176 -19.87 -4.75 -16.98
CA MET A 176 -19.72 -5.92 -17.85
C MET A 176 -20.90 -6.90 -17.80
N VAL A 177 -21.80 -6.79 -16.80
CA VAL A 177 -22.88 -7.75 -16.61
C VAL A 177 -24.21 -7.17 -17.10
N PRO A 178 -24.94 -7.85 -18.00
CA PRO A 178 -26.25 -7.39 -18.50
C PRO A 178 -27.28 -7.24 -17.39
N ARG A 179 -28.15 -6.24 -17.50
CA ARG A 179 -29.21 -5.95 -16.48
C ARG A 179 -30.20 -7.10 -16.31
N GLU A 180 -30.35 -7.95 -17.31
CA GLU A 180 -31.19 -9.16 -17.32
C GLU A 180 -30.70 -10.20 -16.28
N ALA A 181 -29.42 -10.21 -15.93
CA ALA A 181 -28.86 -11.08 -14.91
C ALA A 181 -29.48 -10.88 -13.52
N VAL A 182 -29.89 -9.66 -13.19
CA VAL A 182 -30.56 -9.36 -11.92
C VAL A 182 -31.94 -10.01 -11.86
N SER A 183 -32.67 -10.09 -12.99
CA SER A 183 -33.96 -10.75 -13.07
C SER A 183 -33.81 -12.28 -12.94
N ALA A 184 -32.77 -12.84 -13.55
CA ALA A 184 -32.41 -14.26 -13.44
C ALA A 184 -32.11 -14.65 -11.98
N LEU A 185 -31.28 -13.87 -11.27
CA LEU A 185 -30.95 -14.08 -9.85
C LEU A 185 -32.22 -14.16 -8.95
N LYS A 186 -33.19 -13.29 -9.19
CA LYS A 186 -34.43 -13.25 -8.40
C LYS A 186 -35.29 -14.51 -8.60
N GLY A 187 -35.24 -15.13 -9.79
CA GLY A 187 -36.02 -16.31 -10.13
C GLY A 187 -35.46 -17.63 -9.61
N ILE A 188 -34.26 -17.65 -9.04
CA ILE A 188 -33.64 -18.86 -8.52
C ILE A 188 -34.27 -19.22 -7.18
N GLU A 189 -34.96 -20.38 -7.10
CA GLU A 189 -35.60 -20.87 -5.87
C GLU A 189 -34.73 -21.91 -5.14
N ASN A 190 -33.92 -22.68 -5.86
CA ASN A 190 -33.06 -23.69 -5.27
C ASN A 190 -31.86 -23.00 -4.56
N PHE A 191 -31.76 -23.22 -3.24
CA PHE A 191 -30.75 -22.57 -2.41
C PHE A 191 -29.32 -23.01 -2.76
N GLU A 192 -29.09 -24.28 -3.00
CA GLU A 192 -27.78 -24.82 -3.39
C GLU A 192 -27.31 -24.21 -4.71
N PHE A 193 -28.18 -24.22 -5.70
CA PHE A 193 -27.92 -23.62 -7.00
C PHE A 193 -27.66 -22.10 -6.89
N LEU A 194 -28.46 -21.41 -6.08
CA LEU A 194 -28.28 -19.96 -5.84
C LEU A 194 -26.89 -19.62 -5.30
N VAL A 195 -26.47 -20.32 -4.24
CA VAL A 195 -25.16 -20.07 -3.61
C VAL A 195 -24.03 -20.35 -4.61
N ASN A 196 -24.06 -21.49 -5.28
CA ASN A 196 -23.02 -21.88 -6.22
C ASN A 196 -23.02 -21.00 -7.49
N PHE A 197 -24.18 -20.56 -7.96
CA PHE A 197 -24.31 -19.68 -9.10
C PHE A 197 -23.72 -18.28 -8.80
N ILE A 198 -24.05 -17.68 -7.67
CA ILE A 198 -23.51 -16.38 -7.26
C ILE A 198 -21.99 -16.50 -7.06
N ALA A 199 -21.51 -17.54 -6.37
CA ALA A 199 -20.09 -17.76 -6.14
C ALA A 199 -19.30 -17.93 -7.46
N THR A 200 -19.90 -18.54 -8.48
CA THR A 200 -19.26 -18.69 -9.80
C THR A 200 -19.25 -17.36 -10.57
N THR A 201 -20.38 -16.65 -10.64
CA THR A 201 -20.62 -15.56 -11.60
C THR A 201 -20.24 -14.18 -11.12
N VAL A 202 -20.34 -13.88 -9.82
CA VAL A 202 -20.02 -12.54 -9.30
C VAL A 202 -18.51 -12.30 -9.34
N GLU A 203 -18.09 -11.20 -9.94
CA GLU A 203 -16.69 -10.75 -9.93
C GLU A 203 -16.33 -10.17 -8.56
N VAL A 204 -15.13 -10.45 -8.08
CA VAL A 204 -14.56 -9.96 -6.82
C VAL A 204 -13.14 -9.46 -7.04
N GLU A 205 -12.74 -8.42 -6.31
CA GLU A 205 -11.39 -7.85 -6.41
C GLU A 205 -10.30 -8.85 -5.97
N ASN A 206 -10.54 -9.57 -4.88
CA ASN A 206 -9.63 -10.61 -4.43
C ASN A 206 -10.17 -11.99 -4.85
N TYR A 207 -9.61 -12.55 -5.90
CA TYR A 207 -9.95 -13.86 -6.44
C TYR A 207 -9.89 -14.98 -5.38
N MET A 208 -8.93 -14.92 -4.45
CA MET A 208 -8.74 -15.95 -3.42
C MET A 208 -9.94 -16.07 -2.48
N ASP A 209 -10.68 -15.00 -2.23
CA ASP A 209 -11.89 -15.03 -1.40
C ASP A 209 -12.96 -15.96 -1.99
N LYS A 210 -13.03 -16.10 -3.33
CA LYS A 210 -13.91 -17.07 -4.01
C LYS A 210 -13.36 -18.48 -3.96
N VAL A 211 -12.04 -18.62 -4.11
CA VAL A 211 -11.37 -19.94 -4.10
C VAL A 211 -11.58 -20.61 -2.74
N GLU A 212 -11.47 -19.87 -1.64
CA GLU A 212 -11.68 -20.39 -0.29
C GLU A 212 -13.09 -20.95 -0.06
N LEU A 213 -14.10 -20.47 -0.77
CA LEU A 213 -15.46 -21.01 -0.65
C LEU A 213 -15.60 -22.48 -1.07
N LEU A 214 -14.67 -23.00 -1.89
CA LEU A 214 -14.66 -24.41 -2.29
C LEU A 214 -14.37 -25.37 -1.14
N GLN A 215 -13.71 -24.95 -0.07
CA GLN A 215 -13.39 -25.79 1.08
C GLN A 215 -14.63 -26.17 1.92
N TYR A 216 -15.68 -25.32 1.90
CA TYR A 216 -16.84 -25.52 2.74
C TYR A 216 -17.75 -26.63 2.18
N SER A 217 -17.86 -27.78 2.88
CA SER A 217 -18.81 -28.86 2.59
C SER A 217 -20.22 -28.55 3.09
N ASP A 218 -20.34 -27.76 4.17
CA ASP A 218 -21.63 -27.26 4.66
C ASP A 218 -22.09 -26.07 3.81
N LEU A 219 -23.26 -26.23 3.16
CA LEU A 219 -23.83 -25.20 2.30
C LEU A 219 -24.19 -23.91 3.06
N ARG A 220 -24.56 -24.02 4.34
CA ARG A 220 -24.81 -22.84 5.20
C ARG A 220 -23.48 -22.04 5.43
N ALA A 221 -22.41 -22.75 5.75
CA ALA A 221 -21.09 -22.13 5.94
C ALA A 221 -20.61 -21.46 4.64
N ARG A 222 -20.77 -22.13 3.49
CA ARG A 222 -20.44 -21.56 2.17
C ARG A 222 -21.26 -20.30 1.87
N ALA A 223 -22.56 -20.32 2.15
CA ALA A 223 -23.46 -19.19 1.94
C ALA A 223 -23.09 -17.99 2.83
N MET A 224 -22.72 -18.23 4.09
CA MET A 224 -22.25 -17.17 5.00
C MET A 224 -20.89 -16.60 4.56
N GLY A 225 -19.96 -17.45 4.14
CA GLY A 225 -18.70 -17.01 3.55
C GLY A 225 -18.93 -16.13 2.31
N LEU A 226 -19.80 -16.58 1.39
CA LEU A 226 -20.18 -15.83 0.20
C LEU A 226 -20.84 -14.48 0.55
N LEU A 227 -21.69 -14.44 1.59
CA LEU A 227 -22.30 -13.20 2.06
C LEU A 227 -21.25 -12.19 2.53
N SER A 228 -20.24 -12.65 3.26
CA SER A 228 -19.11 -11.80 3.69
C SER A 228 -18.31 -11.25 2.50
N VAL A 229 -18.04 -12.07 1.50
CA VAL A 229 -17.37 -11.65 0.26
C VAL A 229 -18.18 -10.57 -0.47
N LEU A 230 -19.50 -10.78 -0.59
CA LEU A 230 -20.40 -9.79 -1.22
C LEU A 230 -20.48 -8.47 -0.43
N ASP A 231 -20.42 -8.53 0.91
CA ASP A 231 -20.40 -7.32 1.76
C ASP A 231 -19.19 -6.47 1.47
N THR A 232 -18.02 -7.10 1.43
CA THR A 232 -16.75 -6.42 1.09
C THR A 232 -16.82 -5.79 -0.30
N GLN A 233 -17.42 -6.50 -1.28
CA GLN A 233 -17.57 -5.97 -2.63
C GLN A 233 -18.55 -4.79 -2.72
N VAL A 234 -19.66 -4.84 -2.00
CA VAL A 234 -20.62 -3.71 -1.95
C VAL A 234 -19.96 -2.46 -1.35
N GLU A 235 -19.18 -2.61 -0.28
CA GLU A 235 -18.42 -1.50 0.31
C GLU A 235 -17.38 -0.94 -0.64
N PHE A 236 -16.62 -1.79 -1.32
CA PHE A 236 -15.64 -1.41 -2.32
C PHE A 236 -16.29 -0.59 -3.46
N HIS A 237 -17.41 -1.06 -4.00
CA HIS A 237 -18.15 -0.35 -5.04
C HIS A 237 -18.70 1.00 -4.56
N LYS A 238 -19.15 1.11 -3.31
CA LYS A 238 -19.58 2.40 -2.72
C LYS A 238 -18.42 3.41 -2.69
N ILE A 239 -17.27 2.98 -2.19
CA ILE A 239 -16.07 3.84 -2.14
C ILE A 239 -15.66 4.26 -3.55
N LYS A 240 -15.67 3.33 -4.52
CA LYS A 240 -15.35 3.62 -5.92
C LYS A 240 -16.33 4.63 -6.53
N GLN A 241 -17.63 4.51 -6.25
CA GLN A 241 -18.66 5.46 -6.68
C GLN A 241 -18.49 6.84 -6.03
N GLU A 242 -18.16 6.90 -4.73
CA GLU A 242 -17.89 8.17 -4.04
C GLU A 242 -16.66 8.89 -4.63
N ILE A 243 -15.60 8.14 -4.95
CA ILE A 243 -14.42 8.68 -5.64
C ILE A 243 -14.81 9.18 -7.04
N GLN A 244 -15.55 8.37 -7.80
CA GLN A 244 -16.00 8.77 -9.14
C GLN A 244 -16.97 9.98 -9.11
N GLN A 245 -17.86 10.06 -8.11
CA GLN A 245 -18.71 11.22 -7.93
C GLN A 245 -17.91 12.48 -7.57
N LYS A 246 -16.87 12.37 -6.72
CA LYS A 246 -15.97 13.50 -6.42
C LYS A 246 -15.24 13.97 -7.67
N VAL A 247 -14.65 13.03 -8.42
CA VAL A 247 -13.99 13.33 -9.70
C VAL A 247 -14.98 13.92 -10.71
N LYS A 248 -16.21 13.37 -10.79
CA LYS A 248 -17.26 13.91 -11.66
C LYS A 248 -17.70 15.29 -11.21
N THR A 249 -17.83 15.54 -9.91
CA THR A 249 -18.20 16.86 -9.39
C THR A 249 -17.12 17.91 -9.68
N GLU A 250 -15.84 17.53 -9.61
CA GLU A 250 -14.71 18.39 -10.01
C GLU A 250 -14.71 18.63 -11.53
N ILE A 251 -15.01 17.61 -12.33
CA ILE A 251 -15.16 17.74 -13.80
C ILE A 251 -16.40 18.55 -14.14
N ASP A 252 -17.55 18.31 -13.49
CA ASP A 252 -18.79 19.06 -13.70
C ASP A 252 -18.62 20.52 -13.27
N GLN A 253 -17.80 20.81 -12.24
CA GLN A 253 -17.46 22.18 -11.83
C GLN A 253 -16.59 22.87 -12.89
N GLN A 254 -15.59 22.16 -13.44
CA GLN A 254 -14.79 22.64 -14.58
C GLN A 254 -15.63 22.80 -15.86
N GLN A 255 -16.54 21.85 -16.15
CA GLN A 255 -17.46 21.96 -17.28
C GLN A 255 -18.49 23.07 -17.08
N ARG A 256 -18.94 23.32 -15.85
CA ARG A 256 -19.85 24.41 -15.53
C ARG A 256 -19.16 25.76 -15.64
N GLU A 257 -17.91 25.90 -15.22
CA GLU A 257 -17.10 27.09 -15.48
C GLU A 257 -16.85 27.27 -16.99
N TYR A 258 -16.57 26.19 -17.69
CA TYR A 258 -16.46 26.21 -19.16
C TYR A 258 -17.77 26.58 -19.84
N TYR A 259 -18.93 26.04 -19.38
CA TYR A 259 -20.25 26.35 -19.91
C TYR A 259 -20.68 27.80 -19.59
N LEU A 260 -20.39 28.27 -18.37
CA LEU A 260 -20.62 29.67 -17.99
C LEU A 260 -19.71 30.61 -18.78
N ASN A 261 -18.46 30.25 -19.02
CA ASN A 261 -17.58 31.01 -19.88
C ASN A 261 -18.03 31.00 -21.34
N ASN A 262 -18.57 29.89 -21.84
CA ASN A 262 -19.18 29.84 -23.17
C ASN A 262 -20.49 30.68 -23.25
N GLN A 263 -21.35 30.64 -22.22
CA GLN A 263 -22.52 31.52 -22.17
C GLN A 263 -22.12 33.00 -22.09
N LEU A 264 -21.09 33.34 -21.30
CA LEU A 264 -20.50 34.68 -21.28
C LEU A 264 -20.00 35.07 -22.68
N LYS A 265 -19.33 34.15 -23.37
CA LYS A 265 -18.82 34.33 -24.72
C LYS A 265 -19.97 34.51 -25.73
N THR A 266 -21.02 33.70 -25.67
CA THR A 266 -22.22 33.87 -26.54
C THR A 266 -22.94 35.19 -26.27
N ILE A 267 -23.00 35.61 -24.99
CA ILE A 267 -23.56 36.92 -24.63
C ILE A 267 -22.65 38.06 -25.10
N GLN A 268 -21.34 37.88 -25.07
CA GLN A 268 -20.36 38.84 -25.59
C GLN A 268 -20.43 38.93 -27.12
N GLU A 269 -20.58 37.78 -27.81
CA GLU A 269 -20.80 37.71 -29.26
C GLU A 269 -22.12 38.39 -29.68
N GLU A 270 -23.22 38.20 -28.90
CA GLU A 270 -24.52 38.90 -29.14
C GLU A 270 -24.46 40.40 -28.79
N LEU A 271 -23.52 40.81 -27.91
CA LEU A 271 -23.31 42.23 -27.57
C LEU A 271 -22.33 42.93 -28.53
N GLY A 272 -21.77 42.22 -29.55
CA GLY A 272 -20.92 42.82 -30.60
C GLY A 272 -19.53 43.23 -30.09
N MET A 273 -19.02 42.55 -29.04
CA MET A 273 -17.61 42.66 -28.62
C MET A 273 -16.74 41.85 -29.58
N ASP A 274 -16.11 42.52 -30.50
CA ASP A 274 -15.33 41.96 -31.61
C ASP A 274 -14.16 41.07 -31.14
N ASP A 275 -13.98 39.92 -31.82
CA ASP A 275 -12.77 39.01 -31.71
C ASP A 275 -11.45 39.80 -31.80
N VAL A 276 -11.49 40.96 -32.44
CA VAL A 276 -10.36 41.91 -32.57
C VAL A 276 -9.91 42.46 -31.21
N GLU A 277 -10.82 42.72 -30.28
CA GLU A 277 -10.50 43.22 -28.93
C GLU A 277 -9.89 42.13 -28.07
N GLU A 278 -10.34 40.88 -28.19
CA GLU A 278 -9.78 39.72 -27.48
C GLU A 278 -8.35 39.41 -27.94
N PHE A 279 -8.08 39.41 -29.25
CA PHE A 279 -6.74 39.24 -29.76
C PHE A 279 -5.80 40.39 -29.37
N ALA A 280 -6.32 41.65 -29.35
CA ALA A 280 -5.57 42.80 -28.89
C ALA A 280 -5.20 42.67 -27.40
N GLN A 281 -6.09 42.15 -26.57
CA GLN A 281 -5.83 41.87 -25.15
C GLN A 281 -4.76 40.77 -24.96
N LEU A 282 -4.82 39.66 -25.72
CA LEU A 282 -3.78 38.61 -25.68
C LEU A 282 -2.42 39.14 -26.08
N ARG A 283 -2.33 39.99 -27.12
CA ARG A 283 -1.08 40.64 -27.55
C ARG A 283 -0.57 41.62 -26.49
N ALA A 284 -1.42 42.45 -25.89
CA ALA A 284 -1.04 43.36 -24.81
C ALA A 284 -0.48 42.61 -23.61
N ARG A 285 -1.10 41.50 -23.21
CA ARG A 285 -0.58 40.63 -22.15
C ARG A 285 0.79 40.04 -22.50
N ALA A 286 1.04 39.73 -23.76
CA ALA A 286 2.32 39.22 -24.27
C ALA A 286 3.45 40.24 -24.17
N GLU A 287 3.14 41.52 -24.47
CA GLU A 287 4.11 42.63 -24.40
C GLU A 287 4.59 42.88 -22.96
N GLU A 288 3.77 42.55 -21.95
CA GLU A 288 4.13 42.65 -20.53
C GLU A 288 5.02 41.50 -20.04
N LYS A 289 5.18 40.40 -20.83
CA LYS A 289 5.93 39.22 -20.40
C LYS A 289 7.44 39.36 -20.61
N LEU A 290 8.20 38.92 -19.61
CA LEU A 290 9.66 38.88 -19.66
C LEU A 290 10.18 37.53 -20.15
N TRP A 291 9.75 37.12 -21.32
CA TRP A 291 10.16 35.86 -21.95
C TRP A 291 11.29 36.00 -22.96
N PRO A 292 12.02 34.91 -23.31
CA PRO A 292 13.06 34.91 -24.33
C PRO A 292 12.50 35.24 -25.73
N ALA A 293 13.32 35.82 -26.61
CA ALA A 293 12.93 36.18 -27.97
C ALA A 293 12.42 34.98 -28.80
N GLU A 294 12.93 33.76 -28.52
CA GLU A 294 12.44 32.53 -29.15
C GLU A 294 11.01 32.21 -28.77
N VAL A 295 10.64 32.39 -27.49
CA VAL A 295 9.29 32.18 -26.98
C VAL A 295 8.34 33.21 -27.57
N GLN A 296 8.76 34.48 -27.72
CA GLN A 296 7.98 35.52 -28.36
C GLN A 296 7.68 35.14 -29.81
N ALA A 297 8.69 34.67 -30.57
CA ALA A 297 8.52 34.29 -31.96
C ALA A 297 7.54 33.10 -32.12
N ILE A 298 7.55 32.15 -31.16
CA ILE A 298 6.58 31.04 -31.15
C ILE A 298 5.19 31.56 -30.82
N PHE A 299 5.06 32.43 -29.82
CA PHE A 299 3.78 33.07 -29.47
C PHE A 299 3.16 33.79 -30.67
N ASP A 300 3.93 34.62 -31.40
CA ASP A 300 3.45 35.35 -32.57
C ASP A 300 2.96 34.38 -33.65
N LYS A 301 3.70 33.32 -33.93
CA LYS A 301 3.31 32.26 -34.85
C LYS A 301 2.03 31.56 -34.47
N GLU A 302 1.87 31.22 -33.18
CA GLU A 302 0.68 30.52 -32.67
C GLU A 302 -0.53 31.47 -32.61
N MET A 303 -0.34 32.76 -32.35
CA MET A 303 -1.36 33.79 -32.46
C MET A 303 -1.86 33.94 -33.89
N MET A 304 -0.95 33.99 -34.91
CA MET A 304 -1.35 34.01 -36.32
C MET A 304 -2.17 32.79 -36.74
N LYS A 305 -1.96 31.62 -36.09
CA LYS A 305 -2.80 30.44 -36.34
C LYS A 305 -4.17 30.61 -35.70
N LEU A 306 -4.26 31.12 -34.47
CA LEU A 306 -5.51 31.36 -33.77
C LEU A 306 -6.42 32.30 -34.54
N GLU A 307 -5.86 33.37 -35.07
CA GLU A 307 -6.57 34.38 -35.91
C GLU A 307 -7.13 33.80 -37.23
N ARG A 308 -6.62 32.66 -37.69
CA ARG A 308 -7.09 31.97 -38.89
C ARG A 308 -8.12 30.88 -38.62
N TYR A 309 -8.23 30.43 -37.39
CA TYR A 309 -9.22 29.41 -37.05
C TYR A 309 -10.63 30.02 -36.90
N ASN A 310 -11.63 29.24 -37.29
CA ASN A 310 -13.00 29.61 -37.07
C ASN A 310 -13.30 29.47 -35.53
N PRO A 311 -13.80 30.51 -34.84
CA PRO A 311 -14.12 30.45 -33.43
C PRO A 311 -15.02 29.28 -32.99
N SER A 312 -15.89 28.80 -33.90
CA SER A 312 -16.76 27.64 -33.65
C SER A 312 -16.06 26.28 -33.80
N SER A 313 -14.78 26.23 -34.22
CA SER A 313 -14.08 24.98 -34.42
C SER A 313 -13.45 24.45 -33.10
N PRO A 314 -13.40 23.13 -32.87
CA PRO A 314 -12.68 22.55 -31.75
C PRO A 314 -11.20 22.96 -31.69
N ASP A 315 -10.58 23.15 -32.86
CA ASP A 315 -9.17 23.54 -32.98
C ASP A 315 -8.91 24.94 -32.42
N TYR A 316 -9.89 25.88 -32.55
CA TYR A 316 -9.81 27.19 -31.94
C TYR A 316 -9.68 27.12 -30.42
N SER A 317 -10.53 26.35 -29.77
CA SER A 317 -10.51 26.19 -28.31
C SER A 317 -9.19 25.58 -27.83
N ILE A 318 -8.65 24.59 -28.55
CA ILE A 318 -7.36 23.97 -28.22
C ILE A 318 -6.23 25.00 -28.36
N GLN A 319 -6.22 25.75 -29.44
CA GLN A 319 -5.19 26.75 -29.72
C GLN A 319 -5.29 27.94 -28.74
N TYR A 320 -6.49 28.37 -28.42
CA TYR A 320 -6.76 29.43 -27.45
C TYR A 320 -6.25 29.04 -26.05
N ASN A 321 -6.60 27.84 -25.57
CA ASN A 321 -6.15 27.34 -24.29
C ASN A 321 -4.61 27.20 -24.22
N TYR A 322 -3.98 26.80 -25.31
CA TYR A 322 -2.52 26.75 -25.43
C TYR A 322 -1.88 28.12 -25.25
N ILE A 323 -2.39 29.14 -25.97
CA ILE A 323 -1.91 30.53 -25.87
C ILE A 323 -2.17 31.11 -24.49
N GLN A 324 -3.34 30.87 -23.91
CA GLN A 324 -3.67 31.24 -22.54
C GLN A 324 -2.67 30.65 -21.55
N PHE A 325 -2.42 29.34 -21.64
CA PHE A 325 -1.45 28.67 -20.75
C PHE A 325 -0.03 29.26 -20.90
N MET A 326 0.40 29.56 -22.13
CA MET A 326 1.68 30.20 -22.39
C MET A 326 1.78 31.59 -21.77
N LEU A 327 0.69 32.37 -21.82
CA LEU A 327 0.58 33.68 -21.17
C LEU A 327 0.45 33.60 -19.66
N ASP A 328 -0.20 32.58 -19.13
CA ASP A 328 -0.39 32.43 -17.69
C ASP A 328 0.89 32.02 -16.98
N LEU A 329 1.82 31.36 -17.66
CA LEU A 329 3.13 31.02 -17.08
C LEU A 329 3.87 32.31 -16.61
N PRO A 330 4.52 32.23 -15.42
CA PRO A 330 5.18 33.38 -14.81
C PRO A 330 6.62 33.58 -15.36
N TRP A 331 6.74 33.84 -16.67
CA TRP A 331 8.04 34.03 -17.31
C TRP A 331 8.83 35.17 -16.64
N GLY A 332 10.01 34.82 -16.09
CA GLY A 332 10.91 35.80 -15.46
C GLY A 332 10.40 36.41 -14.17
N VAL A 333 9.18 36.07 -13.71
CA VAL A 333 8.62 36.58 -12.46
C VAL A 333 9.15 35.79 -11.29
N MET A 334 9.95 36.44 -10.43
CA MET A 334 10.58 35.79 -9.28
C MET A 334 10.07 36.39 -7.97
N SER A 335 9.89 35.56 -6.95
CA SER A 335 9.73 36.00 -5.58
C SER A 335 11.08 36.39 -4.98
N ASN A 336 11.09 37.40 -4.10
CA ASN A 336 12.32 37.78 -3.40
C ASN A 336 12.66 36.77 -2.33
N ASP A 337 13.86 36.21 -2.40
CA ASP A 337 14.33 35.21 -1.44
C ASP A 337 14.75 35.84 -0.11
N ASN A 338 14.20 35.30 0.97
CA ASN A 338 14.66 35.61 2.30
C ASN A 338 15.73 34.58 2.75
N LEU A 339 16.99 34.87 2.53
CA LEU A 339 18.12 34.04 2.93
C LEU A 339 18.64 34.36 4.33
N ASP A 340 17.77 34.81 5.23
CA ASP A 340 18.10 34.97 6.65
C ASP A 340 18.02 33.60 7.36
N LEU A 341 19.22 33.03 7.62
CA LEU A 341 19.33 31.72 8.27
C LEU A 341 18.74 31.68 9.69
N LYS A 342 18.79 32.85 10.42
CA LYS A 342 18.18 32.93 11.75
C LYS A 342 16.66 32.87 11.66
N ASN A 343 16.09 33.55 10.68
CA ASN A 343 14.64 33.44 10.40
C ASN A 343 14.27 32.04 9.96
N ALA A 344 15.08 31.42 9.10
CA ALA A 344 14.84 30.04 8.66
C ALA A 344 14.85 29.05 9.83
N GLN A 345 15.84 29.16 10.73
CA GLN A 345 15.87 28.33 11.95
C GLN A 345 14.62 28.55 12.81
N LYS A 346 14.22 29.78 13.02
CA LYS A 346 13.03 30.13 13.80
C LYS A 346 11.76 29.51 13.19
N VAL A 347 11.57 29.64 11.89
CA VAL A 347 10.42 29.05 11.18
C VAL A 347 10.38 27.54 11.31
N LEU A 348 11.54 26.88 11.16
CA LEU A 348 11.63 25.42 11.31
C LEU A 348 11.34 24.97 12.76
N ASP A 349 11.77 25.77 13.76
CA ASP A 349 11.53 25.48 15.17
C ASP A 349 10.06 25.72 15.58
N GLU A 350 9.42 26.71 14.99
CA GLU A 350 7.99 26.98 15.19
C GLU A 350 7.10 25.89 14.59
N ASP A 351 7.44 25.37 13.41
CA ASP A 351 6.61 24.40 12.69
C ASP A 351 6.87 22.95 13.10
N HIS A 352 8.07 22.63 13.57
CA HIS A 352 8.50 21.26 13.84
C HIS A 352 9.18 21.13 15.19
N TYR A 353 8.63 20.29 16.04
CA TYR A 353 9.28 19.93 17.30
C TYR A 353 10.36 18.88 17.08
N GLY A 354 11.51 19.03 17.70
CA GLY A 354 12.65 18.12 17.54
C GLY A 354 13.28 18.18 16.14
N LEU A 355 13.70 17.04 15.61
CA LEU A 355 14.34 16.90 14.29
C LEU A 355 15.61 17.77 14.12
N ASP A 356 16.38 18.01 15.19
CA ASP A 356 17.49 18.95 15.19
C ASP A 356 18.51 18.71 14.07
N LYS A 357 18.92 17.44 13.87
CA LYS A 357 19.85 17.07 12.79
C LYS A 357 19.30 17.38 11.39
N VAL A 358 17.99 17.15 11.19
CA VAL A 358 17.34 17.44 9.91
C VAL A 358 17.28 18.94 9.66
N LYS A 359 16.91 19.71 10.69
CA LYS A 359 16.89 21.18 10.62
C LYS A 359 18.29 21.75 10.37
N GLU A 360 19.31 21.25 11.06
CA GLU A 360 20.70 21.65 10.87
C GLU A 360 21.15 21.44 9.43
N ARG A 361 20.88 20.24 8.86
CA ARG A 361 21.18 19.93 7.45
C ARG A 361 20.45 20.86 6.48
N ILE A 362 19.18 21.17 6.75
CA ILE A 362 18.43 22.13 5.93
C ILE A 362 19.07 23.53 6.02
N ILE A 363 19.47 23.97 7.20
CA ILE A 363 20.14 25.26 7.39
C ILE A 363 21.51 25.30 6.72
N GLU A 364 22.31 24.23 6.80
CA GLU A 364 23.57 24.08 6.07
C GLU A 364 23.35 24.22 4.56
N TYR A 365 22.34 23.51 4.03
CA TYR A 365 21.98 23.60 2.61
C TYR A 365 21.60 25.04 2.21
N LEU A 366 20.75 25.70 3.00
CA LEU A 366 20.36 27.10 2.75
C LEU A 366 21.56 28.05 2.88
N ALA A 367 22.52 27.76 3.75
CA ALA A 367 23.76 28.53 3.87
C ALA A 367 24.63 28.43 2.60
N VAL A 368 24.74 27.22 2.03
CA VAL A 368 25.46 27.02 0.76
C VAL A 368 24.76 27.79 -0.37
N LEU A 369 23.43 27.71 -0.48
CA LEU A 369 22.68 28.50 -1.46
C LEU A 369 22.91 29.99 -1.33
N LYS A 370 22.92 30.49 -0.08
CA LYS A 370 23.20 31.91 0.21
C LYS A 370 24.60 32.36 -0.24
N LEU A 371 25.60 31.50 -0.01
CA LEU A 371 27.01 31.82 -0.32
C LEU A 371 27.32 31.68 -1.81
N LYS A 372 26.72 30.66 -2.45
CA LYS A 372 26.98 30.35 -3.86
C LYS A 372 26.21 31.27 -4.81
N GLY A 373 25.04 31.74 -4.39
CA GLY A 373 24.16 32.60 -5.19
C GLY A 373 23.51 31.94 -6.39
N ASP A 374 23.66 30.62 -6.54
CA ASP A 374 22.98 29.82 -7.56
C ASP A 374 22.30 28.59 -6.94
N MET A 375 21.34 28.01 -7.66
CA MET A 375 20.58 26.82 -7.23
C MET A 375 21.20 25.49 -7.68
N LYS A 376 22.43 25.51 -8.21
CA LYS A 376 23.17 24.33 -8.65
C LYS A 376 23.72 23.52 -7.45
N SER A 377 22.82 22.99 -6.64
CA SER A 377 23.12 22.16 -5.47
C SER A 377 22.37 20.83 -5.57
N PRO A 378 22.86 19.76 -4.93
CA PRO A 378 22.13 18.51 -4.87
C PRO A 378 20.71 18.72 -4.34
N ILE A 379 19.76 17.92 -4.80
CA ILE A 379 18.37 18.03 -4.40
C ILE A 379 18.19 17.40 -3.03
N LEU A 380 17.48 18.07 -2.13
CA LEU A 380 17.19 17.51 -0.81
C LEU A 380 16.16 16.37 -0.93
N CYS A 381 16.52 15.17 -0.45
CA CYS A 381 15.60 14.04 -0.31
C CYS A 381 15.36 13.73 1.17
N LEU A 382 14.14 14.02 1.64
CA LEU A 382 13.72 13.70 3.00
C LEU A 382 13.14 12.29 3.01
N TYR A 383 13.84 11.33 3.60
CA TYR A 383 13.35 9.95 3.65
C TYR A 383 13.14 9.45 5.08
N GLY A 384 12.22 8.50 5.26
CA GLY A 384 11.91 7.91 6.56
C GLY A 384 10.46 7.45 6.65
N PRO A 385 10.01 6.97 7.82
CA PRO A 385 8.68 6.39 7.97
C PRO A 385 7.56 7.41 7.67
N PRO A 386 6.34 6.92 7.36
CA PRO A 386 5.21 7.79 7.09
C PRO A 386 4.78 8.59 8.33
N GLY A 387 4.30 9.81 8.11
CA GLY A 387 3.74 10.65 9.17
C GLY A 387 4.75 11.37 10.07
N VAL A 388 6.03 11.42 9.69
CA VAL A 388 7.09 12.15 10.44
C VAL A 388 7.24 13.61 10.02
N GLY A 389 6.42 14.12 9.10
CA GLY A 389 6.43 15.53 8.72
C GLY A 389 7.33 15.88 7.52
N LYS A 390 7.76 14.90 6.71
CA LYS A 390 8.62 15.15 5.53
C LYS A 390 8.07 16.24 4.59
N THR A 391 6.80 16.09 4.19
CA THR A 391 6.14 17.04 3.28
C THR A 391 5.91 18.41 3.92
N SER A 392 5.65 18.46 5.24
CA SER A 392 5.51 19.73 5.97
C SER A 392 6.84 20.47 6.15
N LEU A 393 7.98 19.75 6.27
CA LEU A 393 9.31 20.36 6.27
C LEU A 393 9.56 21.14 4.97
N GLY A 394 9.21 20.58 3.81
CA GLY A 394 9.28 21.29 2.54
C GLY A 394 8.45 22.57 2.50
N LYS A 395 7.24 22.54 3.09
CA LYS A 395 6.39 23.73 3.24
C LYS A 395 7.03 24.78 4.14
N SER A 396 7.67 24.36 5.22
CA SER A 396 8.36 25.28 6.14
C SER A 396 9.60 25.91 5.52
N VAL A 397 10.34 25.17 4.69
CA VAL A 397 11.44 25.71 3.87
C VAL A 397 10.93 26.80 2.92
N ALA A 398 9.81 26.55 2.22
CA ALA A 398 9.21 27.55 1.34
C ALA A 398 8.81 28.82 2.12
N ARG A 399 8.19 28.65 3.29
CA ARG A 399 7.82 29.76 4.19
C ARG A 399 9.04 30.54 4.67
N ALA A 400 10.12 29.85 5.02
CA ALA A 400 11.36 30.46 5.48
C ALA A 400 12.03 31.31 4.40
N LEU A 401 12.02 30.83 3.16
CA LEU A 401 12.56 31.52 1.98
C LEU A 401 11.63 32.62 1.45
N GLY A 402 10.37 32.69 1.86
CA GLY A 402 9.37 33.58 1.27
C GLY A 402 8.89 33.16 -0.12
N ARG A 403 9.18 31.92 -0.55
CA ARG A 403 8.79 31.38 -1.85
C ARG A 403 7.39 30.74 -1.82
N LYS A 404 6.76 30.67 -2.97
CA LYS A 404 5.52 29.91 -3.15
C LYS A 404 5.80 28.41 -3.00
N TYR A 405 4.84 27.67 -2.45
CA TYR A 405 4.92 26.24 -2.19
C TYR A 405 4.00 25.47 -3.13
N ILE A 406 4.54 24.46 -3.79
CA ILE A 406 3.78 23.52 -4.63
C ILE A 406 4.11 22.09 -4.19
N ARG A 407 3.07 21.25 -4.11
CA ARG A 407 3.24 19.81 -3.88
C ARG A 407 2.77 19.04 -5.10
N ILE A 408 3.62 18.15 -5.59
CA ILE A 408 3.32 17.21 -6.68
C ILE A 408 3.45 15.80 -6.09
N ALA A 409 2.31 15.08 -6.01
CA ALA A 409 2.32 13.67 -5.58
C ALA A 409 2.71 12.79 -6.76
N LEU A 410 3.78 12.00 -6.58
CA LEU A 410 4.29 11.09 -7.60
C LEU A 410 3.77 9.64 -7.42
N GLY A 411 3.13 9.34 -6.28
CA GLY A 411 2.52 8.04 -6.04
C GLY A 411 1.41 7.75 -7.05
N GLY A 412 1.57 6.68 -7.84
CA GLY A 412 0.61 6.30 -8.88
C GLY A 412 0.84 6.94 -10.25
N VAL A 413 1.96 7.65 -10.44
CA VAL A 413 2.39 8.14 -11.76
C VAL A 413 3.09 6.99 -12.49
N HIS A 414 2.56 6.62 -13.65
CA HIS A 414 3.08 5.52 -14.48
C HIS A 414 3.50 5.98 -15.87
N ASP A 415 3.06 7.17 -16.30
CA ASP A 415 3.29 7.73 -17.64
C ASP A 415 4.21 8.96 -17.55
N GLU A 416 5.23 9.01 -18.40
CA GLU A 416 6.13 10.14 -18.54
C GLU A 416 5.38 11.43 -18.91
N SER A 417 4.29 11.31 -19.67
CA SER A 417 3.47 12.45 -20.10
C SER A 417 2.79 13.19 -18.92
N GLU A 418 2.64 12.56 -17.78
CA GLU A 418 2.16 13.28 -16.58
C GLU A 418 3.18 14.31 -16.07
N ILE A 419 4.47 14.07 -16.29
CA ILE A 419 5.55 14.98 -15.86
C ILE A 419 5.83 16.02 -16.95
N ARG A 420 5.98 15.57 -18.21
CA ARG A 420 6.35 16.39 -19.37
C ARG A 420 5.17 16.90 -20.20
N GLY A 421 3.93 16.57 -19.83
CA GLY A 421 2.76 16.93 -20.63
C GLY A 421 2.52 16.03 -21.83
N HIS A 422 1.30 16.07 -22.34
CA HIS A 422 0.88 15.38 -23.56
C HIS A 422 1.09 16.29 -24.76
N ARG A 423 1.41 15.71 -25.92
CA ARG A 423 1.51 16.52 -27.15
C ARG A 423 0.17 17.22 -27.43
N LYS A 424 0.21 18.52 -27.68
CA LYS A 424 -0.97 19.39 -27.90
C LYS A 424 -1.94 18.96 -29.01
N THR A 425 -1.47 18.06 -29.89
CA THR A 425 -2.28 17.51 -31.00
C THR A 425 -3.30 16.46 -30.56
N TYR A 426 -3.22 15.94 -29.36
CA TYR A 426 -4.18 14.97 -28.84
C TYR A 426 -5.38 15.67 -28.21
N VAL A 427 -6.57 15.14 -28.44
CA VAL A 427 -7.80 15.61 -27.76
C VAL A 427 -7.66 15.33 -26.25
N GLY A 428 -7.83 16.38 -25.45
CA GLY A 428 -7.64 16.27 -23.99
C GLY A 428 -6.19 16.37 -23.52
N ALA A 429 -5.24 16.82 -24.36
CA ALA A 429 -3.87 17.06 -23.95
C ALA A 429 -3.80 18.07 -22.80
N LEU A 430 -2.94 17.77 -21.83
CA LEU A 430 -2.71 18.61 -20.65
C LEU A 430 -1.20 18.90 -20.50
N PRO A 431 -0.83 20.09 -19.99
CA PRO A 431 0.55 20.40 -19.64
C PRO A 431 1.05 19.49 -18.52
N GLY A 432 2.37 19.31 -18.43
CA GLY A 432 3.01 18.54 -17.40
C GLY A 432 2.74 19.08 -15.99
N ARG A 433 2.76 18.19 -15.00
CA ARG A 433 2.49 18.56 -13.59
C ARG A 433 3.44 19.62 -13.05
N ILE A 434 4.70 19.66 -13.53
CA ILE A 434 5.70 20.65 -13.12
C ILE A 434 5.30 22.03 -13.61
N LEU A 435 5.07 22.22 -14.91
CA LEU A 435 4.68 23.54 -15.47
C LEU A 435 3.31 23.98 -14.98
N ASN A 436 2.37 23.05 -14.82
CA ASN A 436 1.07 23.36 -14.21
C ASN A 436 1.22 23.83 -12.75
N GLY A 437 2.16 23.23 -11.99
CA GLY A 437 2.53 23.68 -10.65
C GLY A 437 3.11 25.09 -10.66
N ILE A 438 4.03 25.39 -11.56
CA ILE A 438 4.64 26.73 -11.71
C ILE A 438 3.59 27.78 -12.08
N ASN A 439 2.67 27.43 -12.99
CA ASN A 439 1.56 28.30 -13.35
C ASN A 439 0.72 28.66 -12.11
N ARG A 440 0.33 27.67 -11.31
CA ARG A 440 -0.42 27.89 -10.05
C ARG A 440 0.37 28.69 -9.01
N ALA A 441 1.71 28.57 -8.98
CA ALA A 441 2.56 29.34 -8.10
C ALA A 441 2.58 30.84 -8.46
N GLY A 442 2.45 31.18 -9.73
CA GLY A 442 2.57 32.52 -10.26
C GLY A 442 3.98 33.13 -10.14
N THR A 443 5.00 32.27 -9.91
CA THR A 443 6.41 32.66 -9.83
C THR A 443 7.27 31.55 -10.43
N SER A 444 8.40 31.90 -11.08
CA SER A 444 9.33 30.95 -11.72
C SER A 444 10.31 30.31 -10.73
N ASN A 445 10.34 30.75 -9.47
CA ASN A 445 11.23 30.23 -8.43
C ASN A 445 10.48 29.64 -7.23
N PRO A 446 9.42 28.81 -7.40
CA PRO A 446 8.74 28.20 -6.28
C PRO A 446 9.60 27.13 -5.60
N VAL A 447 9.15 26.68 -4.43
CA VAL A 447 9.61 25.41 -3.85
C VAL A 447 8.64 24.33 -4.28
N ILE A 448 9.11 23.35 -5.02
CA ILE A 448 8.31 22.19 -5.48
C ILE A 448 8.70 20.98 -4.65
N VAL A 449 7.73 20.44 -3.90
CA VAL A 449 7.89 19.18 -3.17
C VAL A 449 7.35 18.03 -4.03
N LEU A 450 8.24 17.16 -4.46
CA LEU A 450 7.95 15.92 -5.16
C LEU A 450 7.75 14.82 -4.12
N ASP A 451 6.49 14.48 -3.84
CA ASP A 451 6.12 13.60 -2.75
C ASP A 451 6.03 12.14 -3.22
N GLU A 452 6.57 11.20 -2.43
CA GLU A 452 6.55 9.77 -2.68
C GLU A 452 7.32 9.34 -3.95
N VAL A 453 8.56 9.86 -4.15
CA VAL A 453 9.43 9.50 -5.29
C VAL A 453 9.80 8.00 -5.32
N ASP A 454 9.74 7.33 -4.18
CA ASP A 454 9.97 5.90 -4.00
C ASP A 454 8.86 5.01 -4.57
N LYS A 455 7.72 5.59 -4.94
CA LYS A 455 6.58 4.88 -5.53
C LYS A 455 6.48 5.01 -7.05
N LEU A 456 7.47 5.61 -7.68
CA LEU A 456 7.55 5.63 -9.13
C LEU A 456 7.84 4.24 -9.66
N THR A 457 7.01 3.76 -10.56
CA THR A 457 7.20 2.46 -11.21
C THR A 457 7.40 2.66 -12.70
N LYS A 458 8.30 1.85 -13.27
CA LYS A 458 8.49 1.79 -14.71
C LYS A 458 7.43 0.87 -15.30
N ASP A 459 6.69 1.36 -16.30
CA ASP A 459 5.68 0.59 -17.01
C ASP A 459 5.99 0.55 -18.50
N ILE A 460 5.26 -0.28 -19.25
CA ILE A 460 5.36 -0.40 -20.72
C ILE A 460 5.08 0.94 -21.43
N LYS A 461 4.33 1.84 -20.76
CA LYS A 461 3.94 3.15 -21.33
C LYS A 461 4.97 4.28 -21.17
N GLY A 462 6.05 4.08 -20.41
CA GLY A 462 7.08 5.10 -20.23
C GLY A 462 7.86 4.96 -18.93
N ASP A 463 8.85 5.83 -18.76
CA ASP A 463 9.68 5.90 -17.56
C ASP A 463 9.61 7.31 -16.95
N PRO A 464 8.67 7.59 -16.03
CA PRO A 464 8.54 8.90 -15.41
C PRO A 464 9.79 9.33 -14.64
N SER A 465 10.66 8.37 -14.25
CA SER A 465 11.93 8.68 -13.60
C SER A 465 12.91 9.38 -14.55
N SER A 466 12.88 9.03 -15.84
CA SER A 466 13.71 9.68 -16.87
C SER A 466 13.31 11.16 -17.07
N ALA A 467 12.00 11.44 -17.07
CA ALA A 467 11.51 12.82 -17.14
C ALA A 467 11.90 13.65 -15.89
N LEU A 468 11.87 13.00 -14.71
CA LEU A 468 12.33 13.66 -13.49
C LEU A 468 13.85 13.90 -13.48
N LEU A 469 14.64 13.00 -14.06
CA LEU A 469 16.09 13.20 -14.15
C LEU A 469 16.43 14.49 -14.88
N GLU A 470 15.74 14.81 -15.99
CA GLU A 470 15.94 16.07 -16.71
C GLU A 470 15.52 17.28 -15.90
N ALA A 471 14.35 17.23 -15.22
CA ALA A 471 13.90 18.34 -14.40
C ALA A 471 14.78 18.59 -13.17
N LEU A 472 15.39 17.52 -12.64
CA LEU A 472 16.18 17.56 -11.42
C LEU A 472 17.68 17.72 -11.65
N ASP A 473 18.19 17.54 -12.86
CA ASP A 473 19.61 17.71 -13.17
C ASP A 473 19.92 19.20 -13.39
N PRO A 474 20.78 19.81 -12.55
CA PRO A 474 21.14 21.23 -12.70
C PRO A 474 21.84 21.57 -14.03
N GLU A 475 22.35 20.59 -14.76
CA GLU A 475 22.95 20.80 -16.08
C GLU A 475 21.92 20.81 -17.20
N GLN A 476 20.75 20.19 -17.01
CA GLN A 476 19.70 20.04 -18.01
C GLN A 476 18.44 20.85 -17.71
N ASN A 477 18.18 21.19 -16.45
CA ASN A 477 16.94 21.83 -16.03
C ASN A 477 16.76 23.29 -16.52
N THR A 478 17.78 23.88 -17.08
CA THR A 478 17.70 25.19 -17.76
C THR A 478 16.88 25.15 -19.04
N SER A 479 16.72 23.95 -19.62
CA SER A 479 15.99 23.70 -20.87
C SER A 479 15.07 22.51 -20.74
N PHE A 480 14.21 22.53 -19.69
CA PHE A 480 13.21 21.49 -19.49
C PHE A 480 12.12 21.55 -20.54
N HIS A 481 12.01 20.49 -21.34
CA HIS A 481 11.04 20.41 -22.43
C HIS A 481 9.71 19.83 -21.97
N ASP A 482 8.63 20.63 -22.11
CA ASP A 482 7.26 20.17 -21.92
C ASP A 482 6.58 19.92 -23.27
N ASN A 483 6.05 18.71 -23.48
CA ASN A 483 5.47 18.29 -24.75
C ASN A 483 4.18 19.05 -25.12
N TYR A 484 3.45 19.58 -24.12
CA TYR A 484 2.25 20.38 -24.37
C TYR A 484 2.62 21.78 -24.81
N LEU A 485 3.55 22.38 -24.10
CA LEU A 485 4.05 23.72 -24.42
C LEU A 485 4.90 23.72 -25.70
N ASP A 486 5.60 22.60 -25.96
CA ASP A 486 6.55 22.42 -27.11
C ASP A 486 7.63 23.52 -27.13
N ILE A 487 8.03 23.99 -25.96
CA ILE A 487 9.02 25.03 -25.68
C ILE A 487 9.79 24.64 -24.44
N ASP A 488 11.07 24.98 -24.40
CA ASP A 488 11.89 24.78 -23.21
C ASP A 488 11.58 25.84 -22.14
N TYR A 489 11.48 25.38 -20.88
CA TYR A 489 11.26 26.25 -19.73
C TYR A 489 12.41 26.15 -18.74
N ASP A 490 12.92 27.26 -18.25
CA ASP A 490 14.01 27.31 -17.29
C ASP A 490 13.54 27.00 -15.88
N LEU A 491 13.92 25.81 -15.37
CA LEU A 491 13.66 25.33 -14.00
C LEU A 491 14.84 25.59 -13.05
N SER A 492 15.93 26.24 -13.50
CA SER A 492 17.16 26.39 -12.71
C SER A 492 16.99 27.15 -11.40
N ASN A 493 15.94 27.98 -11.30
CA ASN A 493 15.63 28.75 -10.10
C ASN A 493 14.60 28.08 -9.18
N VAL A 494 14.05 26.92 -9.60
CA VAL A 494 13.10 26.15 -8.80
C VAL A 494 13.86 25.35 -7.74
N LEU A 495 13.43 25.42 -6.49
CA LEU A 495 13.96 24.58 -5.43
C LEU A 495 13.15 23.30 -5.34
N PHE A 496 13.75 22.20 -5.77
CA PHE A 496 13.13 20.87 -5.64
C PHE A 496 13.50 20.22 -4.31
N ILE A 497 12.48 19.69 -3.64
CA ILE A 497 12.63 18.86 -2.44
C ILE A 497 11.86 17.56 -2.72
N THR A 498 12.48 16.41 -2.55
CA THR A 498 11.85 15.12 -2.73
C THR A 498 11.53 14.47 -1.39
N THR A 499 10.51 13.65 -1.33
CA THR A 499 10.21 12.82 -0.16
C THR A 499 10.11 11.35 -0.54
N ALA A 500 10.56 10.46 0.35
CA ALA A 500 10.48 9.02 0.16
C ALA A 500 10.18 8.32 1.49
N ASN A 501 9.56 7.15 1.44
CA ASN A 501 9.43 6.30 2.62
C ASN A 501 10.54 5.24 2.66
N ASN A 502 10.95 4.71 1.53
CA ASN A 502 12.02 3.73 1.40
C ASN A 502 13.07 4.21 0.37
N ILE A 503 14.35 4.12 0.74
CA ILE A 503 15.48 4.48 -0.12
C ILE A 503 15.73 3.43 -1.21
N ASP A 504 15.48 2.15 -0.89
CA ASP A 504 15.90 1.04 -1.73
C ASP A 504 15.07 0.94 -3.02
N THR A 505 13.86 1.52 -3.01
CA THR A 505 12.97 1.56 -4.16
C THR A 505 13.19 2.76 -5.08
N ILE A 506 14.04 3.73 -4.65
CA ILE A 506 14.40 4.88 -5.49
C ILE A 506 15.40 4.43 -6.56
N GLN A 507 15.16 4.83 -7.80
CA GLN A 507 16.05 4.54 -8.93
C GLN A 507 17.48 5.07 -8.65
N PRO A 508 18.54 4.27 -8.87
CA PRO A 508 19.91 4.67 -8.53
C PRO A 508 20.33 6.01 -9.17
N ALA A 509 19.96 6.24 -10.42
CA ALA A 509 20.28 7.47 -11.14
C ALA A 509 19.67 8.74 -10.50
N LEU A 510 18.47 8.63 -9.92
CA LEU A 510 17.84 9.71 -9.14
C LEU A 510 18.55 9.89 -7.78
N LYS A 511 18.86 8.77 -7.13
CA LYS A 511 19.52 8.77 -5.82
C LYS A 511 20.89 9.45 -5.84
N ASP A 512 21.67 9.25 -6.91
CA ASP A 512 23.00 9.87 -7.07
C ASP A 512 22.95 11.42 -7.16
N ARG A 513 21.80 12.01 -7.52
CA ARG A 513 21.58 13.45 -7.61
C ARG A 513 20.98 14.06 -6.35
N MET A 514 20.68 13.23 -5.34
CA MET A 514 19.96 13.63 -4.14
C MET A 514 20.87 13.63 -2.92
N GLU A 515 20.80 14.67 -2.11
CA GLU A 515 21.30 14.65 -0.75
C GLU A 515 20.27 14.01 0.18
N MET A 516 20.61 12.83 0.69
CA MET A 516 19.70 11.98 1.46
C MET A 516 19.67 12.40 2.94
N ILE A 517 18.56 12.92 3.42
CA ILE A 517 18.36 13.32 4.82
C ILE A 517 17.36 12.37 5.50
N ASN A 518 17.85 11.62 6.48
CA ASN A 518 17.01 10.71 7.25
C ASN A 518 16.14 11.47 8.26
N VAL A 519 14.82 11.33 8.12
CA VAL A 519 13.82 11.83 9.06
C VAL A 519 13.33 10.66 9.90
N SER A 520 13.95 10.46 11.06
CA SER A 520 13.59 9.37 11.99
C SER A 520 12.18 9.53 12.57
N GLY A 521 11.64 8.42 13.11
CA GLY A 521 10.39 8.45 13.88
C GLY A 521 10.49 9.28 15.15
N TYR A 522 9.34 9.67 15.68
CA TYR A 522 9.23 10.43 16.92
C TYR A 522 9.12 9.51 18.15
N LEU A 523 9.63 9.99 19.25
CA LEU A 523 9.49 9.39 20.57
C LEU A 523 8.12 9.67 21.16
N ALA A 524 7.70 8.89 22.18
CA ALA A 524 6.44 9.14 22.87
C ALA A 524 6.40 10.56 23.49
N GLU A 525 7.51 11.02 24.07
CA GLU A 525 7.68 12.35 24.60
C GLU A 525 7.61 13.44 23.51
N GLU A 526 8.27 13.20 22.39
CA GLU A 526 8.21 14.12 21.23
C GLU A 526 6.80 14.18 20.65
N LYS A 527 6.13 13.01 20.49
CA LYS A 527 4.73 12.94 20.03
C LYS A 527 3.79 13.71 20.97
N LEU A 528 4.04 13.64 22.27
CA LEU A 528 3.25 14.38 23.27
C LEU A 528 3.38 15.90 23.07
N GLU A 529 4.59 16.39 22.87
CA GLU A 529 4.82 17.83 22.65
C GLU A 529 4.29 18.28 21.27
N ILE A 530 4.46 17.45 20.22
CA ILE A 530 3.85 17.68 18.91
C ILE A 530 2.32 17.72 19.01
N ALA A 531 1.71 16.79 19.78
CA ALA A 531 0.28 16.77 20.00
C ALA A 531 -0.22 18.06 20.64
N LYS A 532 0.45 18.53 21.71
CA LYS A 532 0.07 19.75 22.42
C LYS A 532 0.28 21.02 21.58
N GLY A 533 1.46 21.12 20.94
CA GLY A 533 1.88 22.32 20.22
C GLY A 533 1.22 22.50 18.86
N HIS A 534 1.00 21.40 18.15
CA HIS A 534 0.60 21.43 16.73
C HIS A 534 -0.71 20.70 16.44
N LEU A 535 -0.84 19.40 16.84
CA LEU A 535 -1.99 18.61 16.39
C LEU A 535 -3.30 19.04 17.04
N VAL A 536 -3.31 19.23 18.35
CA VAL A 536 -4.53 19.64 19.08
C VAL A 536 -5.02 21.01 18.60
N PRO A 537 -4.19 22.08 18.51
CA PRO A 537 -4.63 23.35 17.98
C PRO A 537 -5.18 23.25 16.57
N LYS A 538 -4.48 22.54 15.69
CA LYS A 538 -4.92 22.31 14.31
C LYS A 538 -6.27 21.61 14.23
N GLN A 539 -6.45 20.53 15.01
CA GLN A 539 -7.69 19.76 14.98
C GLN A 539 -8.86 20.52 15.62
N LEU A 540 -8.62 21.41 16.58
CA LEU A 540 -9.65 22.32 17.09
C LEU A 540 -10.13 23.28 16.00
N GLU A 541 -9.21 23.91 15.27
CA GLU A 541 -9.51 24.82 14.18
C GLU A 541 -10.28 24.12 13.05
N GLU A 542 -9.79 22.97 12.57
CA GLU A 542 -10.43 22.18 11.50
C GLU A 542 -11.87 21.71 11.84
N HIS A 543 -12.17 21.54 13.12
CA HIS A 543 -13.50 21.11 13.58
C HIS A 543 -14.35 22.24 14.16
N GLY A 544 -13.92 23.49 14.04
CA GLY A 544 -14.66 24.67 14.52
C GLY A 544 -14.80 24.73 16.05
N LEU A 545 -13.88 24.11 16.79
CA LEU A 545 -13.90 24.06 18.26
C LEU A 545 -12.96 25.10 18.85
N GLN A 546 -13.39 25.70 19.98
CA GLN A 546 -12.54 26.60 20.75
C GLN A 546 -11.78 25.85 21.86
N LYS A 547 -10.63 26.39 22.28
CA LYS A 547 -9.84 25.87 23.40
C LYS A 547 -10.63 25.81 24.73
N SER A 548 -11.71 26.58 24.86
CA SER A 548 -12.64 26.57 25.99
C SER A 548 -13.59 25.36 25.98
N GLN A 549 -13.83 24.77 24.81
CA GLN A 549 -14.78 23.68 24.61
C GLN A 549 -14.11 22.28 24.66
N LEU A 550 -12.83 22.17 24.22
CA LEU A 550 -12.09 20.92 24.27
C LEU A 550 -10.64 21.14 24.66
N LYS A 551 -10.19 20.38 25.66
CA LYS A 551 -8.80 20.29 26.10
C LYS A 551 -8.44 18.83 26.33
N PHE A 552 -7.16 18.53 26.21
CA PHE A 552 -6.63 17.20 26.55
C PHE A 552 -5.75 17.28 27.78
N ASP A 553 -5.97 16.39 28.74
CA ASP A 553 -5.03 16.18 29.83
C ASP A 553 -3.77 15.47 29.32
N LYS A 554 -2.64 15.70 29.97
CA LYS A 554 -1.36 15.09 29.61
C LYS A 554 -1.47 13.56 29.58
N THR A 555 -2.06 12.96 30.64
CA THR A 555 -2.25 11.51 30.75
C THR A 555 -3.17 10.94 29.65
N ALA A 556 -4.13 11.72 29.17
CA ALA A 556 -4.98 11.30 28.05
C ALA A 556 -4.19 11.22 26.75
N LEU A 557 -3.36 12.22 26.44
CA LEU A 557 -2.49 12.20 25.25
C LEU A 557 -1.47 11.07 25.31
N GLU A 558 -0.83 10.87 26.46
CA GLU A 558 0.09 9.74 26.67
C GLU A 558 -0.62 8.40 26.44
N THR A 559 -1.84 8.23 26.98
CA THR A 559 -2.64 7.01 26.75
C THR A 559 -3.01 6.84 25.29
N ILE A 560 -3.36 7.92 24.57
CA ILE A 560 -3.65 7.83 23.12
C ILE A 560 -2.41 7.38 22.37
N ILE A 561 -1.24 7.92 22.68
CA ILE A 561 0.03 7.55 22.06
C ILE A 561 0.35 6.08 22.29
N ASP A 562 0.20 5.60 23.52
CA ASP A 562 0.65 4.27 23.93
C ASP A 562 -0.37 3.17 23.60
N GLU A 563 -1.68 3.43 23.83
CA GLU A 563 -2.71 2.38 23.79
C GLU A 563 -3.57 2.42 22.51
N TYR A 564 -3.64 3.58 21.80
CA TYR A 564 -4.50 3.76 20.61
C TYR A 564 -3.74 4.03 19.30
N THR A 565 -2.40 4.17 19.38
CA THR A 565 -1.58 4.35 18.18
C THR A 565 -0.34 3.45 18.23
N HIS A 566 0.02 2.90 17.04
CA HIS A 566 1.24 2.12 16.88
C HIS A 566 1.89 2.55 15.57
N GLU A 567 2.70 3.61 15.63
CA GLU A 567 3.32 4.23 14.46
C GLU A 567 4.62 4.97 14.84
N SER A 568 5.54 5.10 13.89
CA SER A 568 6.74 5.92 14.06
C SER A 568 6.46 7.42 13.96
N GLY A 569 5.47 7.82 13.17
CA GLY A 569 5.03 9.19 12.99
C GLY A 569 3.94 9.64 13.95
N VAL A 570 3.15 10.62 13.50
CA VAL A 570 2.04 11.22 14.27
C VAL A 570 0.72 11.24 13.50
N ARG A 571 0.63 10.55 12.34
CA ARG A 571 -0.57 10.55 11.50
C ARG A 571 -1.75 9.81 12.14
N GLY A 572 -1.49 8.69 12.80
CA GLY A 572 -2.49 7.95 13.56
C GLY A 572 -2.92 8.72 14.80
N LEU A 573 -1.97 9.34 15.51
CA LEU A 573 -2.24 10.21 16.65
C LEU A 573 -3.14 11.39 16.26
N GLU A 574 -2.85 12.04 15.14
CA GLU A 574 -3.69 13.09 14.57
C GLU A 574 -5.13 12.61 14.32
N LYS A 575 -5.28 11.42 13.71
CA LYS A 575 -6.60 10.82 13.46
C LYS A 575 -7.37 10.52 14.76
N GLN A 576 -6.71 10.07 15.81
CA GLN A 576 -7.36 9.82 17.10
C GLN A 576 -7.78 11.12 17.77
N ILE A 577 -6.93 12.17 17.75
CA ILE A 577 -7.27 13.51 18.24
C ILE A 577 -8.46 14.07 17.45
N ALA A 578 -8.44 13.96 16.12
CA ALA A 578 -9.55 14.36 15.23
C ALA A 578 -10.84 13.60 15.56
N LYS A 579 -10.78 12.30 15.88
CA LYS A 579 -11.95 11.51 16.28
C LYS A 579 -12.56 12.04 17.58
N VAL A 580 -11.74 12.36 18.57
CA VAL A 580 -12.21 12.99 19.83
C VAL A 580 -12.85 14.35 19.55
N ALA A 581 -12.22 15.19 18.69
CA ALA A 581 -12.74 16.49 18.31
C ALA A 581 -14.12 16.36 17.61
N ARG A 582 -14.26 15.42 16.66
CA ARG A 582 -15.56 15.17 15.96
C ARG A 582 -16.66 14.72 16.93
N VAL A 583 -16.35 13.79 17.83
CA VAL A 583 -17.36 13.33 18.84
C VAL A 583 -17.75 14.47 19.73
N THR A 584 -16.81 15.33 20.15
CA THR A 584 -17.10 16.51 20.96
C THR A 584 -17.95 17.53 20.19
N ALA A 585 -17.60 17.82 18.93
CA ALA A 585 -18.37 18.72 18.07
C ALA A 585 -19.81 18.21 17.87
N LYS A 586 -20.00 16.88 17.65
CA LYS A 586 -21.33 16.26 17.60
C LYS A 586 -22.11 16.48 18.89
N LYS A 587 -21.51 16.24 20.06
CA LYS A 587 -22.17 16.43 21.37
C LYS A 587 -22.60 17.90 21.58
N ILE A 588 -21.73 18.83 21.19
CA ILE A 588 -22.05 20.28 21.28
C ILE A 588 -23.23 20.62 20.35
N ALA A 589 -23.21 20.13 19.10
CA ALA A 589 -24.28 20.41 18.13
C ALA A 589 -25.64 19.80 18.51
N LEU A 590 -25.63 18.74 19.36
CA LEU A 590 -26.85 18.10 19.90
C LEU A 590 -27.22 18.62 21.30
N ASP A 591 -26.55 19.65 21.82
CA ASP A 591 -26.70 20.19 23.17
C ASP A 591 -26.52 19.13 24.28
N GLU A 592 -25.71 18.09 23.99
CA GLU A 592 -25.37 17.02 24.95
C GLU A 592 -24.23 17.44 25.88
N LYS A 593 -24.30 16.96 27.14
CA LYS A 593 -23.20 17.20 28.10
C LYS A 593 -21.93 16.51 27.70
N HIS A 594 -20.81 17.21 27.70
CA HIS A 594 -19.50 16.69 27.39
C HIS A 594 -18.42 17.23 28.35
N PRO A 595 -17.35 16.48 28.64
CA PRO A 595 -16.25 16.98 29.44
C PRO A 595 -15.40 17.97 28.61
N VAL A 596 -15.18 19.16 29.15
CA VAL A 596 -14.29 20.15 28.52
C VAL A 596 -12.84 19.66 28.47
N THR A 597 -12.41 18.87 29.48
CA THR A 597 -11.08 18.28 29.53
C THR A 597 -11.19 16.77 29.41
N ILE A 598 -10.64 16.23 28.33
CA ILE A 598 -10.55 14.78 28.11
C ILE A 598 -9.46 14.21 29.02
N LYS A 599 -9.85 13.29 29.88
CA LYS A 599 -8.98 12.50 30.76
C LYS A 599 -8.90 11.04 30.27
N LYS A 600 -7.94 10.26 30.75
CA LYS A 600 -7.81 8.82 30.43
C LYS A 600 -9.13 8.05 30.56
N ALA A 601 -9.92 8.32 31.60
CA ALA A 601 -11.20 7.64 31.84
C ALA A 601 -12.25 7.87 30.73
N HIS A 602 -12.17 8.97 29.98
CA HIS A 602 -13.10 9.31 28.92
C HIS A 602 -12.74 8.64 27.58
N LEU A 603 -11.46 8.23 27.39
CA LEU A 603 -10.98 7.76 26.09
C LEU A 603 -11.73 6.55 25.56
N LYS A 604 -12.14 5.62 26.43
CA LYS A 604 -12.90 4.44 26.02
C LYS A 604 -14.26 4.80 25.42
N GLU A 605 -14.90 5.85 25.90
CA GLU A 605 -16.18 6.35 25.35
C GLU A 605 -15.97 6.99 23.97
N TYR A 606 -14.86 7.74 23.79
CA TYR A 606 -14.61 8.51 22.57
C TYR A 606 -13.92 7.70 21.47
N LEU A 607 -13.00 6.82 21.84
CA LEU A 607 -12.15 6.10 20.90
C LEU A 607 -12.52 4.61 20.77
N GLY A 608 -13.20 4.04 21.76
CA GLY A 608 -13.51 2.62 21.85
C GLY A 608 -12.47 1.85 22.69
N ILE A 609 -12.38 0.55 22.46
CA ILE A 609 -11.43 -0.32 23.14
C ILE A 609 -10.02 -0.02 22.62
N PRO A 610 -9.00 0.07 23.50
CA PRO A 610 -7.61 0.22 23.07
C PRO A 610 -7.21 -0.90 22.11
N THR A 611 -6.50 -0.53 21.05
CA THR A 611 -5.98 -1.49 20.05
C THR A 611 -4.75 -2.22 20.55
N ASN A 612 -3.99 -1.60 21.45
CA ASN A 612 -2.78 -2.17 22.03
C ASN A 612 -3.03 -2.41 23.54
N SER A 613 -3.38 -3.62 23.91
CA SER A 613 -3.23 -4.04 25.29
C SER A 613 -1.75 -4.41 25.49
N HIS A 614 -0.98 -3.52 26.08
CA HIS A 614 0.29 -3.92 26.65
C HIS A 614 -0.01 -4.86 27.84
N ASP A 615 -0.28 -6.11 27.55
CA ASP A 615 0.05 -7.14 28.51
C ASP A 615 1.56 -6.99 28.73
N LYS A 616 1.90 -6.46 29.89
CA LYS A 616 3.28 -6.42 30.41
C LYS A 616 3.71 -7.86 30.66
N GLN A 617 3.86 -8.62 29.60
CA GLN A 617 4.59 -9.88 29.67
C GLN A 617 5.98 -9.49 30.16
N LYS A 618 6.24 -9.84 31.42
CA LYS A 618 7.55 -9.67 31.98
C LYS A 618 8.45 -10.71 31.33
N GLY A 619 9.29 -10.28 30.42
CA GLY A 619 10.28 -11.14 29.76
C GLY A 619 11.26 -11.71 30.79
N ASN A 620 11.94 -12.78 30.43
CA ASN A 620 12.95 -13.48 31.22
C ASN A 620 12.38 -14.17 32.51
N GLU A 621 11.08 -14.47 32.55
CA GLU A 621 10.46 -15.09 33.74
C GLU A 621 10.64 -16.63 33.81
N ALA A 622 10.96 -17.26 32.72
CA ALA A 622 11.14 -18.70 32.58
C ALA A 622 12.48 -19.05 31.91
N PRO A 623 13.07 -20.22 32.24
CA PRO A 623 14.19 -20.72 31.45
C PRO A 623 13.82 -20.83 29.97
N GLY A 624 14.73 -20.44 29.09
CA GLY A 624 14.52 -20.44 27.64
C GLY A 624 13.81 -19.21 27.09
N VAL A 625 13.30 -18.30 27.94
CA VAL A 625 12.65 -17.06 27.48
C VAL A 625 13.60 -15.88 27.63
N VAL A 626 13.91 -15.20 26.54
CA VAL A 626 14.84 -14.05 26.52
C VAL A 626 14.26 -12.90 25.71
N THR A 627 14.43 -11.70 26.26
CA THR A 627 13.96 -10.47 25.66
C THR A 627 14.99 -9.91 24.68
N GLY A 628 14.60 -9.80 23.42
CA GLY A 628 15.32 -9.12 22.36
C GLY A 628 14.72 -7.75 22.03
N LEU A 629 15.43 -7.00 21.21
CA LEU A 629 14.99 -5.70 20.69
C LEU A 629 14.93 -5.76 19.17
N ALA A 630 13.77 -5.45 18.62
CA ALA A 630 13.53 -5.38 17.19
C ALA A 630 13.28 -3.92 16.75
N TRP A 631 13.49 -3.68 15.47
CA TRP A 631 13.12 -2.45 14.81
C TRP A 631 12.22 -2.77 13.61
N THR A 632 11.14 -2.03 13.48
CA THR A 632 10.18 -2.14 12.40
C THR A 632 9.92 -0.77 11.79
N ALA A 633 9.28 -0.72 10.64
CA ALA A 633 8.84 0.56 10.04
C ALA A 633 7.91 1.36 10.98
N MET A 634 7.32 0.72 11.99
CA MET A 634 6.46 1.35 13.00
C MET A 634 7.23 1.83 14.25
N GLY A 635 8.51 1.51 14.37
CA GLY A 635 9.36 1.89 15.50
C GLY A 635 10.05 0.70 16.15
N GLY A 636 10.62 0.92 17.33
CA GLY A 636 11.23 -0.15 18.12
C GLY A 636 10.21 -0.97 18.88
N GLU A 637 10.43 -2.28 18.97
CA GLU A 637 9.59 -3.25 19.65
C GLU A 637 10.42 -4.20 20.51
N ILE A 638 9.78 -4.80 21.51
CA ILE A 638 10.36 -5.92 22.28
C ILE A 638 10.01 -7.19 21.52
N LEU A 639 10.98 -8.07 21.46
CA LEU A 639 10.83 -9.39 20.88
C LEU A 639 11.12 -10.44 21.94
N PHE A 640 10.20 -11.35 22.19
CA PHE A 640 10.47 -12.53 23.02
C PHE A 640 10.97 -13.67 22.16
N ILE A 641 12.03 -14.33 22.62
CA ILE A 641 12.52 -15.56 21.99
C ILE A 641 12.39 -16.65 23.02
N GLU A 642 11.65 -17.68 22.69
CA GLU A 642 11.37 -18.82 23.54
C GLU A 642 12.07 -20.06 22.97
N SER A 643 12.84 -20.73 23.80
CA SER A 643 13.49 -21.97 23.44
C SER A 643 13.06 -23.09 24.40
N SER A 644 12.75 -24.25 23.84
CA SER A 644 12.42 -25.46 24.59
C SER A 644 13.28 -26.63 24.16
N VAL A 645 13.78 -27.39 25.11
CA VAL A 645 14.65 -28.53 24.88
C VAL A 645 13.90 -29.83 25.16
N SER A 646 14.01 -30.78 24.25
CA SER A 646 13.43 -32.11 24.37
C SER A 646 14.48 -33.17 24.05
N LYS A 647 14.23 -34.43 24.44
CA LYS A 647 15.08 -35.54 24.04
C LYS A 647 15.00 -35.75 22.54
N GLY A 648 16.14 -35.87 21.86
CA GLY A 648 16.18 -35.95 20.41
C GLY A 648 17.49 -36.37 19.80
N LYS A 649 17.89 -35.77 18.68
CA LYS A 649 19.09 -36.11 17.88
C LYS A 649 19.93 -34.87 17.52
N GLY A 650 19.84 -33.79 18.30
CA GLY A 650 20.54 -32.55 18.02
C GLY A 650 19.95 -31.77 16.86
N VAL A 651 18.60 -31.72 16.75
CA VAL A 651 17.89 -31.03 15.68
C VAL A 651 17.38 -29.67 16.18
N LEU A 652 17.54 -28.64 15.35
CA LEU A 652 16.96 -27.32 15.56
C LEU A 652 15.65 -27.20 14.79
N THR A 653 14.56 -26.89 15.50
CA THR A 653 13.26 -26.55 14.90
C THR A 653 12.92 -25.08 15.17
N MET A 654 12.34 -24.39 14.19
CA MET A 654 12.03 -22.97 14.29
C MET A 654 10.57 -22.71 13.89
N THR A 655 9.88 -21.84 14.65
CA THR A 655 8.52 -21.39 14.36
C THR A 655 8.36 -19.90 14.70
N GLY A 656 7.34 -19.21 14.16
CA GLY A 656 7.06 -17.81 14.44
C GLY A 656 7.08 -16.89 13.22
N ASN A 657 6.84 -17.43 11.99
CA ASN A 657 6.84 -16.65 10.75
C ASN A 657 8.15 -15.87 10.52
N LEU A 658 9.27 -16.61 10.59
CA LEU A 658 10.62 -16.06 10.46
C LEU A 658 11.04 -15.97 9.00
N GLY A 659 11.59 -14.84 8.59
CA GLY A 659 12.26 -14.66 7.32
C GLY A 659 13.58 -15.44 7.23
N ASP A 660 14.17 -15.48 6.06
CA ASP A 660 15.33 -16.35 5.80
C ASP A 660 16.59 -15.86 6.53
N VAL A 661 16.81 -14.56 6.65
CA VAL A 661 17.93 -13.98 7.40
C VAL A 661 17.83 -14.32 8.90
N MET A 662 16.64 -14.30 9.46
CA MET A 662 16.43 -14.63 10.86
C MET A 662 16.60 -16.14 11.12
N LYS A 663 16.16 -17.00 10.18
CA LYS A 663 16.42 -18.46 10.23
C LYS A 663 17.92 -18.77 10.16
N GLU A 664 18.64 -18.08 9.27
CA GLU A 664 20.11 -18.21 9.18
C GLU A 664 20.78 -17.80 10.49
N SER A 665 20.35 -16.68 11.09
CA SER A 665 20.86 -16.23 12.38
C SER A 665 20.65 -17.26 13.50
N ALA A 666 19.48 -17.93 13.53
CA ALA A 666 19.22 -19.02 14.48
C ALA A 666 20.10 -20.26 14.21
N GLN A 667 20.34 -20.60 12.95
CA GLN A 667 21.25 -21.68 12.57
C GLN A 667 22.68 -21.36 12.99
N ILE A 668 23.15 -20.13 12.79
CA ILE A 668 24.47 -19.69 13.24
C ILE A 668 24.60 -19.84 14.77
N ALA A 669 23.57 -19.38 15.51
CA ALA A 669 23.53 -19.51 16.96
C ALA A 669 23.60 -20.98 17.42
N PHE A 670 22.83 -21.85 16.80
CA PHE A 670 22.83 -23.28 17.10
C PHE A 670 24.15 -23.97 16.75
N GLN A 671 24.74 -23.67 15.58
CA GLN A 671 26.04 -24.26 15.18
C GLN A 671 27.18 -23.80 16.09
N TYR A 672 27.13 -22.55 16.56
CA TYR A 672 28.09 -22.04 17.53
C TYR A 672 27.98 -22.82 18.85
N LEU A 673 26.78 -23.07 19.37
CA LEU A 673 26.59 -23.88 20.59
C LEU A 673 26.99 -25.32 20.41
N LYS A 674 26.79 -25.88 19.23
CA LYS A 674 27.25 -27.25 18.90
C LYS A 674 28.77 -27.35 18.92
N ALA A 675 29.49 -26.29 18.53
CA ALA A 675 30.93 -26.20 18.59
C ALA A 675 31.46 -25.87 20.01
N HIS A 676 30.59 -25.28 20.86
CA HIS A 676 30.93 -24.85 22.24
C HIS A 676 29.88 -25.36 23.26
N PRO A 677 29.71 -26.70 23.40
CA PRO A 677 28.66 -27.26 24.25
C PRO A 677 28.89 -26.91 25.73
N GLU A 678 30.11 -26.60 26.13
CA GLU A 678 30.47 -26.15 27.48
C GLU A 678 29.67 -24.91 27.94
N LEU A 679 29.24 -24.06 26.99
CA LEU A 679 28.37 -22.90 27.28
C LEU A 679 26.98 -23.32 27.75
N THR A 680 26.53 -24.49 27.38
CA THR A 680 25.24 -25.05 27.79
C THR A 680 25.34 -25.86 29.12
N GLY A 681 26.52 -26.08 29.62
CA GLY A 681 26.74 -26.93 30.77
C GLY A 681 26.65 -28.44 30.47
N LEU A 682 26.63 -28.82 29.18
CA LEU A 682 26.51 -30.21 28.71
C LEU A 682 27.79 -30.65 28.02
N THR A 683 28.01 -31.98 27.99
CA THR A 683 28.97 -32.56 27.08
C THR A 683 28.46 -32.54 25.64
N TYR A 684 29.35 -32.78 24.68
CA TYR A 684 28.96 -32.85 23.26
C TYR A 684 27.94 -33.97 23.02
N GLU A 685 28.11 -35.12 23.64
CA GLU A 685 27.23 -36.27 23.52
C GLU A 685 25.85 -35.97 24.08
N GLU A 686 25.78 -35.37 25.30
CA GLU A 686 24.51 -34.94 25.91
C GLU A 686 23.78 -33.86 25.09
N PHE A 687 24.55 -32.94 24.49
CA PHE A 687 23.99 -31.92 23.60
C PHE A 687 23.34 -32.54 22.37
N MET A 688 23.99 -33.55 21.76
CA MET A 688 23.47 -34.24 20.57
C MET A 688 22.28 -35.17 20.85
N GLU A 689 22.01 -35.53 22.10
CA GLU A 689 20.82 -36.28 22.50
C GLU A 689 19.59 -35.40 22.75
N LYS A 690 19.71 -34.11 22.53
CA LYS A 690 18.62 -33.13 22.76
C LYS A 690 18.30 -32.32 21.51
N ASP A 691 17.01 -32.26 21.18
CA ASP A 691 16.49 -31.34 20.17
C ASP A 691 16.11 -30.04 20.83
N ILE A 692 16.23 -28.93 20.08
CA ILE A 692 15.81 -27.63 20.55
C ILE A 692 14.80 -27.03 19.57
N HIS A 693 13.73 -26.47 20.14
CA HIS A 693 12.73 -25.71 19.39
C HIS A 693 12.80 -24.25 19.80
N VAL A 694 13.03 -23.38 18.82
CA VAL A 694 13.01 -21.93 18.99
C VAL A 694 11.72 -21.37 18.41
N HIS A 695 10.98 -20.67 19.26
CA HIS A 695 9.73 -20.02 18.86
C HIS A 695 9.83 -18.50 19.08
N VAL A 696 9.35 -17.73 18.11
CA VAL A 696 9.19 -16.29 18.26
C VAL A 696 7.69 -15.99 18.18
N PRO A 697 7.04 -15.63 19.31
CA PRO A 697 5.60 -15.36 19.39
C PRO A 697 5.12 -14.31 18.40
N GLU A 698 3.80 -14.19 18.23
CA GLU A 698 3.11 -13.31 17.27
C GLU A 698 3.37 -13.71 15.81
N GLY A 699 3.08 -14.95 15.45
CA GLY A 699 3.27 -15.51 14.12
C GLY A 699 2.49 -14.83 12.98
N ALA A 700 1.53 -13.95 13.30
CA ALA A 700 0.83 -13.14 12.31
C ALA A 700 1.70 -12.03 11.69
N VAL A 701 2.77 -11.62 12.37
CA VAL A 701 3.69 -10.56 11.91
C VAL A 701 4.97 -11.21 11.39
N PRO A 702 5.34 -11.03 10.10
CA PRO A 702 6.61 -11.51 9.59
C PRO A 702 7.78 -10.84 10.31
N LYS A 703 8.78 -11.63 10.69
CA LYS A 703 9.98 -11.17 11.40
C LYS A 703 11.22 -11.60 10.63
N ASP A 704 12.07 -10.64 10.29
CA ASP A 704 13.33 -10.91 9.60
C ASP A 704 14.45 -9.99 10.10
N GLY A 705 15.69 -10.45 9.92
CA GLY A 705 16.89 -9.71 10.22
C GLY A 705 17.86 -10.42 11.15
N PRO A 706 19.17 -10.08 11.10
CA PRO A 706 20.24 -10.77 11.83
C PRO A 706 20.37 -10.31 13.29
N SER A 707 19.71 -9.23 13.69
CA SER A 707 19.92 -8.53 14.97
C SER A 707 19.45 -9.28 16.22
N ALA A 708 18.79 -10.43 16.06
CA ALA A 708 18.35 -11.31 17.14
C ALA A 708 19.38 -12.40 17.50
N GLY A 709 20.52 -12.46 16.84
CA GLY A 709 21.50 -13.55 16.99
C GLY A 709 21.95 -13.78 18.43
N ILE A 710 22.35 -12.72 19.15
CA ILE A 710 22.74 -12.84 20.56
C ILE A 710 21.56 -13.23 21.46
N THR A 711 20.35 -12.83 21.13
CA THR A 711 19.15 -13.19 21.88
C THR A 711 18.80 -14.66 21.69
N MET A 712 18.93 -15.16 20.46
CA MET A 712 18.67 -16.58 20.15
C MET A 712 19.65 -17.51 20.86
N VAL A 713 20.95 -17.22 20.79
CA VAL A 713 21.93 -18.04 21.50
C VAL A 713 21.73 -18.00 23.01
N SER A 714 21.37 -16.84 23.57
CA SER A 714 21.07 -16.66 24.99
C SER A 714 19.85 -17.47 25.42
N SER A 715 18.77 -17.46 24.62
CA SER A 715 17.57 -18.25 24.83
C SER A 715 17.86 -19.76 24.78
N MET A 716 18.65 -20.22 23.82
CA MET A 716 19.07 -21.61 23.72
C MET A 716 19.90 -22.02 24.92
N VAL A 717 20.90 -21.23 25.35
CA VAL A 717 21.74 -21.53 26.54
C VAL A 717 20.89 -21.58 27.80
N SER A 718 19.96 -20.62 27.99
CA SER A 718 19.03 -20.62 29.11
C SER A 718 18.16 -21.88 29.14
N ALA A 719 17.68 -22.33 27.96
CA ALA A 719 16.87 -23.54 27.86
C ALA A 719 17.69 -24.81 28.16
N TYR A 720 18.93 -24.90 27.69
CA TYR A 720 19.81 -26.05 27.97
C TYR A 720 20.24 -26.11 29.45
N ARG A 721 20.59 -24.95 30.06
CA ARG A 721 20.96 -24.86 31.47
C ARG A 721 19.78 -24.95 32.44
N GLN A 722 18.55 -24.76 31.96
CA GLN A 722 17.35 -24.58 32.78
C GLN A 722 17.49 -23.40 33.78
N GLU A 723 18.27 -22.39 33.40
CA GLU A 723 18.53 -21.19 34.18
C GLU A 723 17.83 -19.98 33.56
N LYS A 724 17.23 -19.13 34.42
CA LYS A 724 16.57 -17.90 33.97
C LYS A 724 17.61 -16.82 33.70
N VAL A 725 17.40 -16.08 32.62
CA VAL A 725 18.13 -14.82 32.37
C VAL A 725 17.68 -13.77 33.39
N LYS A 726 18.61 -12.96 33.89
CA LYS A 726 18.31 -11.86 34.82
C LYS A 726 17.16 -10.99 34.32
N SER A 727 16.24 -10.63 35.22
CA SER A 727 15.11 -9.76 34.89
C SER A 727 15.56 -8.34 34.52
N GLY A 728 14.79 -7.64 33.70
CA GLY A 728 15.07 -6.27 33.28
C GLY A 728 16.22 -6.13 32.27
N ILE A 729 16.68 -7.23 31.70
CA ILE A 729 17.71 -7.26 30.62
C ILE A 729 17.03 -7.47 29.27
N ALA A 730 17.42 -6.68 28.28
CA ALA A 730 17.16 -6.95 26.87
C ALA A 730 18.45 -6.84 26.06
N MET A 731 18.47 -7.43 24.88
CA MET A 731 19.67 -7.46 24.07
C MET A 731 19.38 -7.36 22.57
N THR A 732 20.36 -6.85 21.83
CA THR A 732 20.36 -6.85 20.37
C THR A 732 21.77 -6.91 19.83
N GLY A 733 22.01 -7.70 18.81
CA GLY A 733 23.29 -7.87 18.18
C GLY A 733 23.27 -9.02 17.19
N GLU A 734 23.95 -8.86 16.08
CA GLU A 734 24.25 -9.93 15.16
C GLU A 734 25.43 -10.75 15.68
N MET A 735 25.44 -12.05 15.41
CA MET A 735 26.58 -12.89 15.78
C MET A 735 27.20 -13.62 14.59
N THR A 736 28.47 -13.83 14.63
CA THR A 736 29.21 -14.65 13.65
C THR A 736 29.37 -16.09 14.14
N LEU A 737 29.71 -17.01 13.24
CA LEU A 737 30.09 -18.39 13.57
C LEU A 737 31.28 -18.52 14.55
N ARG A 738 32.07 -17.46 14.72
CA ARG A 738 33.19 -17.39 15.68
C ARG A 738 32.79 -16.76 17.01
N GLY A 739 31.50 -16.43 17.19
CA GLY A 739 31.00 -15.84 18.41
C GLY A 739 31.27 -14.34 18.57
N LYS A 740 31.80 -13.64 17.54
CA LYS A 740 31.91 -12.17 17.57
C LYS A 740 30.51 -11.53 17.48
N VAL A 741 30.27 -10.48 18.25
CA VAL A 741 29.04 -9.70 18.22
C VAL A 741 29.27 -8.49 17.32
N LEU A 742 28.46 -8.40 16.27
CA LEU A 742 28.50 -7.32 15.27
C LEU A 742 27.49 -6.23 15.59
N PRO A 743 27.73 -4.99 15.10
CA PRO A 743 26.83 -3.87 15.28
C PRO A 743 25.54 -4.08 14.48
N VAL A 744 24.45 -3.46 14.95
CA VAL A 744 23.12 -3.53 14.33
C VAL A 744 22.50 -2.14 14.17
N GLY A 745 21.56 -2.00 13.25
CA GLY A 745 20.84 -0.74 13.04
C GLY A 745 19.63 -0.53 13.96
N GLY A 746 19.03 0.67 13.87
CA GLY A 746 17.82 1.03 14.63
C GLY A 746 18.04 1.14 16.14
N ILE A 747 19.24 1.53 16.55
CA ILE A 747 19.63 1.55 17.97
C ILE A 747 18.76 2.50 18.80
N LYS A 748 18.48 3.69 18.30
CA LYS A 748 17.65 4.68 19.00
C LYS A 748 16.26 4.11 19.27
N GLU A 749 15.61 3.57 18.26
CA GLU A 749 14.26 3.00 18.36
C GLU A 749 14.22 1.80 19.31
N LYS A 750 15.21 0.91 19.23
CA LYS A 750 15.36 -0.27 20.09
C LYS A 750 15.50 0.13 21.57
N ILE A 751 16.39 1.09 21.86
CA ILE A 751 16.61 1.60 23.23
C ILE A 751 15.31 2.18 23.82
N LEU A 752 14.57 2.91 23.01
CA LEU A 752 13.33 3.53 23.46
C LEU A 752 12.20 2.52 23.66
N ALA A 753 12.15 1.46 22.87
CA ALA A 753 11.26 0.34 23.12
C ALA A 753 11.60 -0.34 24.44
N ALA A 754 12.87 -0.60 24.70
CA ALA A 754 13.34 -1.16 25.95
C ALA A 754 12.92 -0.30 27.16
N LYS A 755 13.13 1.03 27.08
CA LYS A 755 12.76 1.95 28.13
C LYS A 755 11.25 1.97 28.42
N ARG A 756 10.42 2.02 27.38
CA ARG A 756 8.95 1.96 27.51
C ARG A 756 8.46 0.69 28.20
N SER A 757 9.15 -0.41 27.96
CA SER A 757 8.81 -1.72 28.52
C SER A 757 9.42 -1.97 29.91
N GLY A 758 10.06 -0.97 30.51
CA GLY A 758 10.64 -1.06 31.84
C GLY A 758 11.95 -1.87 31.92
N ILE A 759 12.61 -2.12 30.80
CA ILE A 759 13.96 -2.69 30.75
C ILE A 759 14.94 -1.66 31.35
N THR A 760 15.87 -2.15 32.15
CA THR A 760 16.88 -1.32 32.83
C THR A 760 18.29 -1.53 32.28
N THR A 761 18.54 -2.69 31.68
CA THR A 761 19.88 -3.05 31.18
C THR A 761 19.78 -3.53 29.73
N ILE A 762 20.62 -3.00 28.87
CA ILE A 762 20.67 -3.33 27.45
C ILE A 762 22.05 -3.85 27.08
N LEU A 763 22.13 -5.09 26.58
CA LEU A 763 23.34 -5.66 26.01
C LEU A 763 23.40 -5.36 24.51
N ILE A 764 24.52 -4.82 24.07
CA ILE A 764 24.70 -4.33 22.71
C ILE A 764 26.15 -4.45 22.27
N SER A 765 26.40 -4.54 20.95
CA SER A 765 27.78 -4.57 20.42
C SER A 765 28.58 -3.33 20.86
N GLU A 766 29.85 -3.54 21.20
CA GLU A 766 30.83 -2.44 21.47
C GLU A 766 30.89 -1.44 20.31
N GLU A 767 30.78 -1.91 19.07
CA GLU A 767 30.82 -1.06 17.87
C GLU A 767 29.58 -0.12 17.74
N ASN A 768 28.47 -0.40 18.46
CA ASN A 768 27.31 0.49 18.55
C ASN A 768 27.43 1.56 19.65
N ARG A 769 28.56 1.65 20.38
CA ARG A 769 28.79 2.68 21.41
C ARG A 769 28.56 4.07 20.85
N LYS A 770 29.08 4.34 19.66
CA LYS A 770 28.91 5.62 18.93
C LYS A 770 27.44 5.98 18.70
N ASP A 771 26.58 4.98 18.39
CA ASP A 771 25.16 5.20 18.14
C ASP A 771 24.41 5.52 19.43
N VAL A 772 24.86 4.97 20.57
CA VAL A 772 24.31 5.28 21.90
C VAL A 772 24.74 6.67 22.37
N GLU A 773 26.01 7.05 22.17
CA GLU A 773 26.55 8.36 22.52
C GLU A 773 25.90 9.50 21.73
N ASP A 774 25.38 9.21 20.52
CA ASP A 774 24.65 10.15 19.67
C ASP A 774 23.20 10.40 20.15
N ILE A 775 22.70 9.62 21.10
CA ILE A 775 21.35 9.77 21.67
C ILE A 775 21.39 10.78 22.82
N LYS A 776 20.48 11.76 22.80
CA LYS A 776 20.36 12.75 23.90
C LYS A 776 20.20 12.07 25.25
N GLU A 777 20.91 12.54 26.26
CA GLU A 777 20.96 11.96 27.62
C GLU A 777 19.58 11.78 28.26
N ILE A 778 18.62 12.67 27.97
CA ILE A 778 17.25 12.59 28.49
C ILE A 778 16.55 11.28 28.10
N TYR A 779 16.91 10.69 26.96
CA TYR A 779 16.30 9.47 26.45
C TYR A 779 16.92 8.19 27.01
N ILE A 780 18.21 8.23 27.35
CA ILE A 780 18.93 7.09 27.91
C ILE A 780 18.98 7.08 29.44
N LYS A 781 18.54 8.16 30.07
CA LYS A 781 18.52 8.28 31.53
C LYS A 781 17.75 7.13 32.20
N GLY A 782 18.41 6.42 33.13
CA GLY A 782 17.84 5.28 33.83
C GLY A 782 18.09 3.94 33.15
N LEU A 783 18.81 3.91 32.02
CA LEU A 783 19.27 2.69 31.34
C LEU A 783 20.75 2.45 31.62
N THR A 784 21.14 1.19 31.75
CA THR A 784 22.52 0.75 31.84
C THR A 784 22.87 0.02 30.53
N PHE A 785 23.95 0.40 29.89
CA PHE A 785 24.45 -0.24 28.67
C PHE A 785 25.62 -1.14 28.98
N VAL A 786 25.52 -2.38 28.55
CA VAL A 786 26.60 -3.38 28.63
C VAL A 786 27.08 -3.64 27.22
N TYR A 787 28.27 -3.16 26.94
CA TYR A 787 28.89 -3.33 25.62
C TYR A 787 29.64 -4.66 25.57
N VAL A 788 29.37 -5.45 24.53
CA VAL A 788 29.92 -6.81 24.38
C VAL A 788 30.59 -6.98 23.02
N ASN A 789 31.68 -7.77 23.00
CA ASN A 789 32.42 -8.07 21.78
C ASN A 789 32.21 -9.52 21.32
N ASN A 790 31.86 -10.42 22.24
CA ASN A 790 31.68 -11.83 21.92
C ASN A 790 30.54 -12.44 22.76
N ILE A 791 30.10 -13.62 22.36
CA ILE A 791 29.01 -14.36 23.02
C ILE A 791 29.37 -14.78 24.45
N GLN A 792 30.60 -15.06 24.74
CA GLN A 792 31.03 -15.45 26.10
C GLN A 792 30.80 -14.29 27.08
N ASP A 793 31.01 -13.03 26.64
CA ASP A 793 30.75 -11.85 27.45
C ASP A 793 29.23 -11.70 27.69
N VAL A 794 28.39 -11.94 26.65
CA VAL A 794 26.94 -11.94 26.79
C VAL A 794 26.50 -12.95 27.86
N ILE A 795 26.92 -14.20 27.74
CA ILE A 795 26.56 -15.30 28.67
C ILE A 795 26.96 -14.97 30.11
N LYS A 796 28.15 -14.44 30.36
CA LYS A 796 28.61 -14.02 31.70
C LYS A 796 27.75 -12.90 32.32
N GLN A 797 27.16 -12.04 31.50
CA GLN A 797 26.38 -10.91 32.00
C GLN A 797 24.93 -11.30 32.34
N ILE A 798 24.39 -12.28 31.61
CA ILE A 798 22.97 -12.63 31.72
C ILE A 798 22.69 -13.71 32.79
N PHE A 799 23.70 -14.54 33.11
CA PHE A 799 23.69 -15.52 34.21
C PHE A 799 24.69 -15.11 35.32
#